data_6293cf075e69c128b60b29cc090b9802
#
_entry.id   6293cf075e69c128b60b29cc090b9802
#
_cell.length_a   1.000
_cell.length_b   1.000
_cell.length_c   1.000
_cell.angle_alpha   90.00
_cell.angle_beta   90.00
_cell.angle_gamma   90.00
#
_symmetry.space_group_name_H-M   'P 1'
#
loop_
_entity.id
_entity.type
_entity.pdbx_description
1 polymer ?
#
loop_
_entity_poly.entity_id
_entity_poly.type
_entity_poly.pdbx_seq_one_letter_code
_entity_poly.pdbx_strand_id
1 'polypeptide(L)'
;EKGEALLEQYSNMLESLKADITKKLPKLPSEKKQTTFLEALLGITDYLTDEHNKTHALGGCRAASSWRLERAKRALDSATKELQLAEENVKTAEAGLLQEAKADLQAKTEKREKAIGSLATAKAQAEQALSDEPGLVKEQEAAVKALRKAKNDLAKAYKALNVDKFLSDNGIQGKLLKYMVIAEATPRGLAEFAQQGNDQAALIEALLDNPKVMQQMLMADGAKDGNYGRAMEILTAIQKACPRSKDGVLGNLAIAISVELATPRPLRNAEALTDAPTHVDPVKRYEAYRTAYLNGELDPGFKDQNSYNLRMVVNGEEPDDIAAWGRTMLSNYRPDHTTTDDYRWRYVKTVKTDVRYGSQDNKYDEPELQFFQNILKNGGICGRRAFFGRFILRAFGVPSTARPQPGHAALTHWTPDGWVVCLGAGWGWGSTHTKYKKDMDFLANVQSRENEERFSKVKRAQWIGDVLGEEKTFGLYNEEPQLWYGVSLYEQMAINDEADAKTLAAVGTDIGEANESAVKDEVEAASIAAESRKIVIGNDGTITIPATACSSPTNSTDKIKFMESNLGGMQLHYERLNKHESFEYTFDAPKAGTYTLTARVVTPSWKQHLFISANGSKELVDVALPYTIGMWDTTTPVELALVQGKNVLTFSREHENVKGISIRDFTLTPVK
;
A
#
# COMPACT_ATOMS: atom_id res chain seq x y z
N GLU A 1 -32.61 37.82 7.15
CA GLU A 1 -34.02 37.31 7.18
C GLU A 1 -34.14 35.88 6.65
N LYS A 2 -33.80 35.56 5.36
CA LYS A 2 -33.93 34.18 4.82
C LYS A 2 -33.00 33.20 5.55
N GLY A 3 -31.75 33.57 5.77
CA GLY A 3 -30.78 32.73 6.47
C GLY A 3 -31.12 32.49 7.94
N GLU A 4 -31.67 33.47 8.62
CA GLU A 4 -32.13 33.36 10.02
C GLU A 4 -33.33 32.41 10.11
N ALA A 5 -34.29 32.51 9.21
CA ALA A 5 -35.45 31.62 9.17
C ALA A 5 -35.02 30.15 8.91
N LEU A 6 -34.06 29.91 8.04
CA LEU A 6 -33.49 28.57 7.80
C LEU A 6 -32.73 28.06 9.03
N LEU A 7 -31.95 28.90 9.69
CA LEU A 7 -31.24 28.54 10.92
C LEU A 7 -32.25 28.13 12.03
N GLU A 8 -33.32 28.91 12.21
CA GLU A 8 -34.36 28.59 13.17
C GLU A 8 -35.07 27.27 12.79
N GLN A 9 -35.39 27.06 11.50
CA GLN A 9 -36.00 25.82 11.00
C GLN A 9 -35.16 24.60 11.34
N TYR A 10 -33.86 24.60 11.00
CA TYR A 10 -32.97 23.43 11.23
C TYR A 10 -32.70 23.26 12.74
N SER A 11 -32.60 24.33 13.52
CA SER A 11 -32.45 24.25 14.97
C SER A 11 -33.67 23.60 15.63
N ASN A 12 -34.88 24.05 15.28
CA ASN A 12 -36.11 23.46 15.77
C ASN A 12 -36.29 22.01 15.36
N MET A 13 -35.87 21.65 14.11
CA MET A 13 -35.86 20.27 13.63
C MET A 13 -34.93 19.40 14.47
N LEU A 14 -33.71 19.86 14.74
CA LEU A 14 -32.72 19.14 15.55
C LEU A 14 -33.25 18.85 16.96
N GLU A 15 -33.80 19.88 17.65
CA GLU A 15 -34.35 19.74 18.99
C GLU A 15 -35.58 18.81 19.02
N SER A 16 -36.46 18.90 18.03
CA SER A 16 -37.62 18.01 17.90
C SER A 16 -37.20 16.56 17.71
N LEU A 17 -36.21 16.31 16.82
CA LEU A 17 -35.66 14.97 16.59
C LEU A 17 -35.02 14.42 17.87
N LYS A 18 -34.24 15.24 18.60
CA LYS A 18 -33.63 14.85 19.87
C LYS A 18 -34.69 14.42 20.90
N ALA A 19 -35.72 15.21 21.06
CA ALA A 19 -36.82 14.90 21.96
C ALA A 19 -37.55 13.61 21.59
N ASP A 20 -37.81 13.41 20.30
CA ASP A 20 -38.50 12.24 19.77
C ASP A 20 -37.66 10.95 19.92
N ILE A 21 -36.36 11.03 19.67
CA ILE A 21 -35.45 9.90 19.84
C ILE A 21 -35.36 9.55 21.33
N THR A 22 -35.12 10.55 22.19
CA THR A 22 -34.95 10.34 23.62
C THR A 22 -36.18 9.65 24.25
N LYS A 23 -37.41 9.99 23.82
CA LYS A 23 -38.65 9.35 24.27
C LYS A 23 -38.74 7.86 23.91
N LYS A 24 -38.05 7.44 22.87
CA LYS A 24 -38.07 6.05 22.34
C LYS A 24 -36.91 5.21 22.86
N LEU A 25 -35.96 5.79 23.57
CA LEU A 25 -34.84 5.05 24.13
C LEU A 25 -35.32 3.98 25.11
N PRO A 26 -34.65 2.83 25.17
CA PRO A 26 -35.01 1.76 26.10
C PRO A 26 -34.79 2.21 27.54
N LYS A 27 -35.61 1.71 28.44
CA LYS A 27 -35.38 1.88 29.87
C LYS A 27 -34.09 1.14 30.23
N LEU A 28 -33.04 1.87 30.54
CA LEU A 28 -31.75 1.32 30.94
C LEU A 28 -31.85 0.62 32.30
N PRO A 29 -31.06 -0.42 32.55
CA PRO A 29 -30.93 -1.08 33.84
C PRO A 29 -30.31 -0.13 34.89
N SER A 30 -30.22 -0.63 36.12
CA SER A 30 -29.62 0.17 37.23
C SER A 30 -28.20 0.62 36.88
N GLU A 31 -27.82 1.76 37.41
CA GLU A 31 -26.48 2.36 37.27
C GLU A 31 -25.38 1.34 37.60
N LYS A 32 -25.54 0.53 38.63
CA LYS A 32 -24.61 -0.55 38.98
C LYS A 32 -24.35 -1.50 37.82
N LYS A 33 -25.35 -1.89 37.02
CA LYS A 33 -25.16 -2.77 35.85
C LYS A 33 -24.44 -2.07 34.73
N GLN A 34 -24.73 -0.76 34.53
CA GLN A 34 -24.03 0.05 33.54
C GLN A 34 -22.55 0.18 33.89
N THR A 35 -22.23 0.52 35.14
CA THR A 35 -20.85 0.61 35.66
C THR A 35 -20.13 -0.73 35.54
N THR A 36 -20.79 -1.86 35.93
CA THR A 36 -20.18 -3.21 35.77
C THR A 36 -19.83 -3.51 34.31
N PHE A 37 -20.65 -3.09 33.36
CA PHE A 37 -20.35 -3.27 31.93
C PHE A 37 -19.14 -2.42 31.51
N LEU A 38 -19.11 -1.14 31.86
CA LEU A 38 -18.02 -0.24 31.49
C LEU A 38 -16.69 -0.65 32.13
N GLU A 39 -16.69 -1.06 33.39
CA GLU A 39 -15.50 -1.59 34.06
C GLU A 39 -14.98 -2.87 33.38
N ALA A 40 -15.87 -3.78 33.00
CA ALA A 40 -15.48 -5.00 32.27
C ALA A 40 -14.95 -4.66 30.86
N LEU A 41 -15.54 -3.66 30.18
CA LEU A 41 -15.06 -3.20 28.86
C LEU A 41 -13.69 -2.56 28.95
N LEU A 42 -13.47 -1.66 29.90
CA LEU A 42 -12.17 -1.02 30.11
C LEU A 42 -11.10 -2.03 30.51
N GLY A 43 -11.45 -2.97 31.39
CA GLY A 43 -10.53 -4.03 31.81
C GLY A 43 -10.12 -5.01 30.70
N ILE A 44 -10.86 -5.07 29.60
CA ILE A 44 -10.53 -5.99 28.50
C ILE A 44 -9.21 -5.62 27.80
N THR A 45 -8.84 -4.33 27.81
CA THR A 45 -7.61 -3.84 27.17
C THR A 45 -6.34 -4.42 27.78
N ASP A 46 -6.35 -4.66 29.09
CA ASP A 46 -5.22 -5.28 29.79
C ASP A 46 -5.01 -6.73 29.33
N TYR A 47 -6.11 -7.48 29.19
CA TYR A 47 -6.06 -8.85 28.70
C TYR A 47 -5.69 -8.95 27.23
N LEU A 48 -6.19 -8.01 26.39
CA LEU A 48 -5.80 -7.92 24.98
C LEU A 48 -4.31 -7.59 24.83
N THR A 49 -3.82 -6.66 25.65
CA THR A 49 -2.40 -6.26 25.66
C THR A 49 -1.50 -7.39 26.14
N ASP A 50 -1.90 -8.10 27.21
CA ASP A 50 -1.12 -9.24 27.73
C ASP A 50 -1.05 -10.38 26.71
N GLU A 51 -2.17 -10.78 26.13
CA GLU A 51 -2.23 -11.80 25.08
C GLU A 51 -1.38 -11.42 23.87
N HIS A 52 -1.50 -10.16 23.39
CA HIS A 52 -0.68 -9.65 22.28
C HIS A 52 0.81 -9.73 22.58
N ASN A 53 1.23 -9.27 23.77
CA ASN A 53 2.64 -9.29 24.18
C ASN A 53 3.19 -10.73 24.30
N LYS A 54 2.41 -11.65 24.86
CA LYS A 54 2.80 -13.07 24.98
C LYS A 54 2.89 -13.76 23.62
N THR A 55 1.92 -13.52 22.75
CA THR A 55 1.93 -14.02 21.37
C THR A 55 3.12 -13.46 20.59
N HIS A 56 3.45 -12.18 20.74
CA HIS A 56 4.60 -11.56 20.11
C HIS A 56 5.94 -12.13 20.66
N ALA A 57 6.05 -12.32 21.97
CA ALA A 57 7.24 -12.92 22.59
C ALA A 57 7.47 -14.35 22.08
N LEU A 58 6.42 -15.19 22.03
CA LEU A 58 6.48 -16.55 21.48
C LEU A 58 6.86 -16.54 20.00
N GLY A 59 6.27 -15.64 19.21
CA GLY A 59 6.63 -15.45 17.80
C GLY A 59 8.08 -15.06 17.60
N GLY A 60 8.60 -14.15 18.43
CA GLY A 60 10.02 -13.76 18.46
C GLY A 60 10.95 -14.89 18.81
N CYS A 61 10.57 -15.70 19.78
CA CYS A 61 11.29 -16.91 20.21
C CYS A 61 11.38 -17.93 19.06
N ARG A 62 10.26 -18.28 18.45
CA ARG A 62 10.19 -19.20 17.29
C ARG A 62 10.98 -18.68 16.08
N ALA A 63 10.96 -17.38 15.85
CA ALA A 63 11.77 -16.76 14.81
C ALA A 63 13.27 -16.90 15.08
N ALA A 64 13.71 -16.78 16.33
CA ALA A 64 15.11 -16.95 16.71
C ALA A 64 15.60 -18.39 16.52
N SER A 65 14.79 -19.38 16.91
CA SER A 65 15.13 -20.79 16.79
C SER A 65 15.03 -21.35 15.37
N SER A 66 14.39 -20.63 14.44
CA SER A 66 14.16 -21.08 13.07
C SER A 66 14.85 -20.19 12.02
N TRP A 67 14.11 -19.30 11.38
CA TRP A 67 14.56 -18.57 10.20
C TRP A 67 15.73 -17.61 10.45
N ARG A 68 15.87 -17.04 11.68
CA ARG A 68 17.02 -16.18 12.00
C ARG A 68 18.31 -16.96 12.03
N LEU A 69 18.28 -18.17 12.60
CA LEU A 69 19.43 -19.07 12.61
C LEU A 69 19.82 -19.51 11.19
N GLU A 70 18.82 -19.91 10.38
CA GLU A 70 19.04 -20.29 8.98
C GLU A 70 19.58 -19.13 8.14
N ARG A 71 19.09 -17.92 8.38
CA ARG A 71 19.61 -16.71 7.74
C ARG A 71 21.08 -16.48 8.07
N ALA A 72 21.48 -16.64 9.32
CA ALA A 72 22.87 -16.49 9.74
C ALA A 72 23.79 -17.56 9.13
N LYS A 73 23.32 -18.82 9.01
CA LYS A 73 24.03 -19.90 8.31
C LYS A 73 24.28 -19.55 6.85
N ARG A 74 23.22 -19.14 6.12
CA ARG A 74 23.33 -18.75 4.70
C ARG A 74 24.27 -17.55 4.51
N ALA A 75 24.26 -16.59 5.43
CA ALA A 75 25.17 -15.44 5.35
C ALA A 75 26.64 -15.85 5.49
N LEU A 76 26.93 -16.82 6.36
CA LEU A 76 28.28 -17.38 6.50
C LEU A 76 28.70 -18.16 5.24
N ASP A 77 27.81 -18.99 4.67
CA ASP A 77 28.08 -19.73 3.44
C ASP A 77 28.39 -18.79 2.27
N SER A 78 27.60 -17.71 2.12
CA SER A 78 27.83 -16.69 1.10
C SER A 78 29.18 -16.00 1.29
N ALA A 79 29.47 -15.55 2.52
CA ALA A 79 30.74 -14.88 2.84
C ALA A 79 31.97 -15.80 2.64
N THR A 80 31.80 -17.10 2.89
CA THR A 80 32.85 -18.10 2.66
C THR A 80 33.13 -18.31 1.16
N LYS A 81 32.09 -18.40 0.34
CA LYS A 81 32.24 -18.49 -1.13
C LYS A 81 32.91 -17.24 -1.71
N GLU A 82 32.49 -16.05 -1.24
CA GLU A 82 33.12 -14.80 -1.67
C GLU A 82 34.60 -14.72 -1.27
N LEU A 83 34.97 -15.21 -0.11
CA LEU A 83 36.37 -15.27 0.33
C LEU A 83 37.19 -16.21 -0.56
N GLN A 84 36.68 -17.42 -0.86
CA GLN A 84 37.35 -18.37 -1.75
C GLN A 84 37.60 -17.75 -3.12
N LEU A 85 36.62 -17.04 -3.69
CA LEU A 85 36.78 -16.37 -4.97
C LEU A 85 37.84 -15.26 -4.90
N ALA A 86 37.88 -14.48 -3.82
CA ALA A 86 38.89 -13.45 -3.63
C ALA A 86 40.30 -14.04 -3.47
N GLU A 87 40.42 -15.19 -2.80
CA GLU A 87 41.71 -15.95 -2.71
C GLU A 87 42.20 -16.43 -4.08
N GLU A 88 41.28 -16.89 -4.95
CA GLU A 88 41.63 -17.28 -6.33
C GLU A 88 42.03 -16.06 -7.16
N ASN A 89 41.31 -14.95 -7.03
CA ASN A 89 41.63 -13.71 -7.73
C ASN A 89 43.03 -13.19 -7.37
N VAL A 90 43.45 -13.27 -6.11
CA VAL A 90 44.82 -12.88 -5.71
C VAL A 90 45.87 -13.76 -6.34
N LYS A 91 45.61 -15.08 -6.52
CA LYS A 91 46.55 -16.02 -7.15
C LYS A 91 46.72 -15.77 -8.64
N THR A 92 45.69 -15.26 -9.31
CA THR A 92 45.65 -15.07 -10.77
C THR A 92 45.84 -13.61 -11.22
N ALA A 93 45.93 -12.66 -10.26
CA ALA A 93 46.00 -11.23 -10.55
C ALA A 93 47.34 -10.86 -11.21
N GLU A 94 47.27 -10.07 -12.27
CA GLU A 94 48.44 -9.43 -12.92
C GLU A 94 49.08 -8.42 -11.93
N ALA A 95 50.36 -8.13 -12.13
CA ALA A 95 51.13 -7.28 -11.20
C ALA A 95 50.49 -5.89 -10.90
N GLY A 96 49.79 -5.32 -11.88
CA GLY A 96 49.09 -4.03 -11.74
C GLY A 96 47.82 -4.07 -10.90
N LEU A 97 47.16 -5.23 -10.78
CA LEU A 97 45.88 -5.43 -10.08
C LEU A 97 46.06 -6.17 -8.71
N LEU A 98 47.25 -6.60 -8.42
CA LEU A 98 47.52 -7.40 -7.19
C LEU A 98 47.21 -6.65 -5.88
N GLN A 99 47.41 -5.34 -5.84
CA GLN A 99 47.13 -4.55 -4.66
C GLN A 99 45.62 -4.46 -4.39
N GLU A 100 44.84 -4.28 -5.44
CA GLU A 100 43.36 -4.23 -5.37
C GLU A 100 42.78 -5.59 -4.98
N ALA A 101 43.28 -6.68 -5.59
CA ALA A 101 42.88 -8.04 -5.24
C ALA A 101 43.19 -8.38 -3.78
N LYS A 102 44.32 -7.91 -3.22
CA LYS A 102 44.64 -8.07 -1.79
C LYS A 102 43.72 -7.26 -0.87
N ALA A 103 43.32 -6.06 -1.27
CA ALA A 103 42.38 -5.24 -0.52
C ALA A 103 40.98 -5.90 -0.49
N ASP A 104 40.51 -6.45 -1.62
CA ASP A 104 39.27 -7.22 -1.68
C ASP A 104 39.34 -8.47 -0.80
N LEU A 105 40.43 -9.23 -0.86
CA LEU A 105 40.64 -10.40 0.01
C LEU A 105 40.54 -10.03 1.50
N GLN A 106 41.15 -8.91 1.92
CA GLN A 106 41.04 -8.44 3.30
C GLN A 106 39.58 -8.12 3.65
N ALA A 107 38.85 -7.37 2.81
CA ALA A 107 37.45 -7.03 3.02
C ALA A 107 36.54 -8.27 3.12
N LYS A 108 36.80 -9.31 2.28
CA LYS A 108 36.05 -10.58 2.33
C LYS A 108 36.39 -11.40 3.59
N THR A 109 37.65 -11.34 4.05
CA THR A 109 38.06 -11.96 5.33
C THR A 109 37.30 -11.34 6.48
N GLU A 110 37.30 -10.01 6.61
CA GLU A 110 36.56 -9.30 7.65
C GLU A 110 35.03 -9.57 7.57
N LYS A 111 34.46 -9.64 6.36
CA LYS A 111 33.05 -9.99 6.15
C LYS A 111 32.72 -11.39 6.67
N ARG A 112 33.59 -12.38 6.39
CA ARG A 112 33.42 -13.76 6.87
C ARG A 112 33.57 -13.86 8.41
N GLU A 113 34.52 -13.18 9.00
CA GLU A 113 34.69 -13.12 10.45
C GLU A 113 33.45 -12.54 11.15
N LYS A 114 32.91 -11.46 10.61
CA LYS A 114 31.64 -10.86 11.07
C LYS A 114 30.48 -11.83 10.96
N ALA A 115 30.40 -12.59 9.86
CA ALA A 115 29.36 -13.60 9.65
C ALA A 115 29.50 -14.78 10.65
N ILE A 116 30.73 -15.21 10.98
CA ILE A 116 30.99 -16.21 12.03
C ILE A 116 30.48 -15.72 13.39
N GLY A 117 30.82 -14.49 13.78
CA GLY A 117 30.31 -13.88 15.01
C GLY A 117 28.80 -13.79 15.07
N SER A 118 28.18 -13.39 13.93
CA SER A 118 26.72 -13.33 13.79
C SER A 118 26.05 -14.70 13.90
N LEU A 119 26.67 -15.75 13.33
CA LEU A 119 26.18 -17.12 13.46
C LEU A 119 26.31 -17.65 14.89
N ALA A 120 27.42 -17.37 15.56
CA ALA A 120 27.60 -17.76 16.97
C ALA A 120 26.51 -17.12 17.86
N THR A 121 26.26 -15.84 17.67
CA THR A 121 25.18 -15.11 18.37
C THR A 121 23.81 -15.73 18.05
N ALA A 122 23.51 -15.99 16.77
CA ALA A 122 22.24 -16.59 16.36
C ALA A 122 22.05 -18.00 16.91
N LYS A 123 23.12 -18.81 17.03
CA LYS A 123 23.06 -20.14 17.66
C LYS A 123 22.73 -20.03 19.14
N ALA A 124 23.41 -19.16 19.88
CA ALA A 124 23.14 -18.95 21.31
C ALA A 124 21.70 -18.47 21.54
N GLN A 125 21.20 -17.55 20.68
CA GLN A 125 19.83 -17.09 20.74
C GLN A 125 18.81 -18.21 20.40
N ALA A 126 19.15 -19.09 19.47
CA ALA A 126 18.29 -20.22 19.11
C ALA A 126 18.23 -21.27 20.24
N GLU A 127 19.34 -21.56 20.88
CA GLU A 127 19.42 -22.47 22.05
C GLU A 127 18.60 -21.91 23.22
N GLN A 128 18.76 -20.62 23.50
CA GLN A 128 17.98 -19.94 24.55
C GLN A 128 16.48 -19.95 24.20
N ALA A 129 16.14 -19.65 22.97
CA ALA A 129 14.76 -19.68 22.49
C ALA A 129 14.12 -21.06 22.62
N LEU A 130 14.83 -22.13 22.26
CA LEU A 130 14.34 -23.49 22.44
C LEU A 130 14.13 -23.86 23.93
N SER A 131 14.98 -23.33 24.82
CA SER A 131 14.82 -23.49 26.26
C SER A 131 13.60 -22.73 26.80
N ASP A 132 13.33 -21.53 26.27
CA ASP A 132 12.31 -20.63 26.77
C ASP A 132 10.92 -20.93 26.16
N GLU A 133 10.86 -21.53 24.96
CA GLU A 133 9.62 -21.77 24.24
C GLU A 133 8.55 -22.50 25.05
N PRO A 134 8.82 -23.58 25.79
CA PRO A 134 7.80 -24.25 26.59
C PRO A 134 7.18 -23.36 27.68
N GLY A 135 8.00 -22.45 28.26
CA GLY A 135 7.53 -21.44 29.21
C GLY A 135 6.60 -20.41 28.54
N LEU A 136 7.07 -19.85 27.42
CA LEU A 136 6.31 -18.86 26.65
C LEU A 136 4.99 -19.42 26.09
N VAL A 137 4.96 -20.68 25.66
CA VAL A 137 3.73 -21.36 25.25
C VAL A 137 2.71 -21.39 26.40
N LYS A 138 3.13 -21.81 27.60
CA LYS A 138 2.26 -21.82 28.78
C LYS A 138 1.75 -20.43 29.15
N GLU A 139 2.61 -19.42 29.08
CA GLU A 139 2.22 -18.03 29.36
C GLU A 139 1.21 -17.54 28.33
N GLN A 140 1.43 -17.81 27.06
CA GLN A 140 0.51 -17.43 25.98
C GLN A 140 -0.82 -18.14 26.09
N GLU A 141 -0.84 -19.46 26.37
CA GLU A 141 -2.09 -20.23 26.63
C GLU A 141 -2.84 -19.68 27.84
N ALA A 142 -2.13 -19.31 28.90
CA ALA A 142 -2.75 -18.71 30.09
C ALA A 142 -3.37 -17.35 29.78
N ALA A 143 -2.68 -16.49 29.01
CA ALA A 143 -3.18 -15.19 28.57
C ALA A 143 -4.41 -15.34 27.67
N VAL A 144 -4.40 -16.25 26.69
CA VAL A 144 -5.58 -16.56 25.84
C VAL A 144 -6.76 -17.03 26.68
N LYS A 145 -6.53 -17.90 27.66
CA LYS A 145 -7.59 -18.37 28.58
C LYS A 145 -8.15 -17.24 29.43
N ALA A 146 -7.29 -16.37 29.95
CA ALA A 146 -7.71 -15.20 30.74
C ALA A 146 -8.53 -14.23 29.89
N LEU A 147 -8.08 -13.91 28.68
CA LEU A 147 -8.79 -13.06 27.74
C LEU A 147 -10.15 -13.65 27.38
N ARG A 148 -10.25 -14.97 27.08
CA ARG A 148 -11.54 -15.64 26.80
C ARG A 148 -12.51 -15.52 27.98
N LYS A 149 -11.99 -15.68 29.20
CA LYS A 149 -12.83 -15.48 30.41
C LYS A 149 -13.33 -14.05 30.52
N ALA A 150 -12.44 -13.08 30.36
CA ALA A 150 -12.78 -11.65 30.41
C ALA A 150 -13.83 -11.28 29.36
N LYS A 151 -13.67 -11.74 28.10
CA LYS A 151 -14.67 -11.58 27.05
C LYS A 151 -16.02 -12.21 27.38
N ASN A 152 -16.05 -13.39 27.98
CA ASN A 152 -17.30 -14.02 28.43
C ASN A 152 -17.99 -13.22 29.56
N ASP A 153 -17.22 -12.67 30.49
CA ASP A 153 -17.78 -11.90 31.59
C ASP A 153 -18.28 -10.53 31.07
N LEU A 154 -17.58 -9.90 30.13
CA LEU A 154 -18.03 -8.72 29.41
C LEU A 154 -19.32 -8.97 28.62
N ALA A 155 -19.41 -10.10 27.91
CA ALA A 155 -20.63 -10.48 27.17
C ALA A 155 -21.84 -10.68 28.10
N LYS A 156 -21.66 -11.23 29.31
CA LYS A 156 -22.72 -11.32 30.32
C LYS A 156 -23.14 -9.94 30.81
N ALA A 157 -22.18 -9.05 31.07
CA ALA A 157 -22.45 -7.69 31.50
C ALA A 157 -23.20 -6.90 30.42
N TYR A 158 -22.79 -7.02 29.14
CA TYR A 158 -23.50 -6.44 28.00
C TYR A 158 -24.95 -6.97 27.90
N LYS A 159 -25.14 -8.28 27.97
CA LYS A 159 -26.49 -8.89 27.94
C LYS A 159 -27.40 -8.36 29.04
N ALA A 160 -26.83 -8.04 30.23
CA ALA A 160 -27.58 -7.47 31.34
C ALA A 160 -28.06 -6.02 31.10
N LEU A 161 -27.50 -5.33 30.08
CA LEU A 161 -27.98 -4.01 29.64
C LEU A 161 -29.31 -4.09 28.89
N ASN A 162 -29.61 -5.23 28.25
CA ASN A 162 -30.83 -5.48 27.49
C ASN A 162 -31.08 -4.48 26.35
N VAL A 163 -30.01 -4.04 25.65
CA VAL A 163 -30.07 -3.05 24.57
C VAL A 163 -30.02 -3.65 23.17
N ASP A 164 -29.61 -4.91 23.01
CA ASP A 164 -29.37 -5.55 21.72
C ASP A 164 -30.62 -5.56 20.80
N LYS A 165 -31.79 -5.89 21.37
CA LYS A 165 -33.07 -5.86 20.64
C LYS A 165 -33.38 -4.45 20.11
N PHE A 166 -33.12 -3.44 20.90
CA PHE A 166 -33.34 -2.05 20.51
C PHE A 166 -32.37 -1.61 19.41
N LEU A 167 -31.11 -2.01 19.51
CA LEU A 167 -30.11 -1.73 18.47
C LEU A 167 -30.42 -2.45 17.14
N SER A 168 -31.17 -3.54 17.21
CA SER A 168 -31.62 -4.30 16.02
C SER A 168 -32.90 -3.72 15.40
N ASP A 169 -33.64 -2.88 16.12
CA ASP A 169 -34.90 -2.29 15.67
C ASP A 169 -34.66 -1.02 14.81
N ASN A 170 -35.29 -0.98 13.65
CA ASN A 170 -35.22 0.16 12.72
C ASN A 170 -36.23 1.28 13.02
N GLY A 171 -37.02 1.17 14.08
CA GLY A 171 -38.14 2.08 14.37
C GLY A 171 -37.76 3.54 14.60
N ILE A 172 -36.50 3.83 14.92
CA ILE A 172 -35.99 5.21 15.06
C ILE A 172 -34.92 5.57 14.02
N GLN A 173 -34.58 4.64 13.12
CA GLN A 173 -33.47 4.80 12.18
C GLN A 173 -33.53 6.10 11.39
N GLY A 174 -34.68 6.39 10.74
CA GLY A 174 -34.81 7.60 9.93
C GLY A 174 -34.64 8.91 10.74
N LYS A 175 -35.07 8.91 12.00
CA LYS A 175 -34.89 10.08 12.90
C LYS A 175 -33.44 10.23 13.33
N LEU A 176 -32.75 9.12 13.64
CA LEU A 176 -31.31 9.13 13.94
C LEU A 176 -30.48 9.66 12.78
N LEU A 177 -30.77 9.18 11.56
CA LEU A 177 -30.05 9.64 10.37
C LEU A 177 -30.23 11.14 10.14
N LYS A 178 -31.49 11.65 10.21
CA LYS A 178 -31.75 13.11 10.09
C LYS A 178 -31.05 13.90 11.19
N TYR A 179 -31.15 13.43 12.44
CA TYR A 179 -30.47 14.07 13.56
C TYR A 179 -28.96 14.17 13.32
N MET A 180 -28.31 13.07 12.95
CA MET A 180 -26.88 13.03 12.74
C MET A 180 -26.42 13.95 11.61
N VAL A 181 -27.12 13.95 10.47
CA VAL A 181 -26.79 14.85 9.36
C VAL A 181 -26.89 16.32 9.79
N ILE A 182 -27.97 16.71 10.50
CA ILE A 182 -28.14 18.09 10.95
C ILE A 182 -27.14 18.45 12.04
N ALA A 183 -26.83 17.51 12.95
CA ALA A 183 -25.88 17.74 14.02
C ALA A 183 -24.43 17.88 13.51
N GLU A 184 -24.02 17.01 12.60
CA GLU A 184 -22.66 17.05 11.99
C GLU A 184 -22.50 18.27 11.06
N ALA A 185 -23.51 18.60 10.25
CA ALA A 185 -23.49 19.77 9.39
C ALA A 185 -23.63 21.08 10.16
N THR A 186 -24.18 21.04 11.36
CA THR A 186 -24.74 22.11 12.17
C THR A 186 -25.95 22.83 11.51
N PRO A 187 -26.95 23.27 12.29
CA PRO A 187 -28.06 24.05 11.73
C PRO A 187 -27.60 25.29 10.95
N ARG A 188 -26.52 25.93 11.43
CA ARG A 188 -25.91 27.09 10.77
C ARG A 188 -25.29 26.70 9.42
N GLY A 189 -24.48 25.63 9.35
CA GLY A 189 -23.85 25.19 8.11
C GLY A 189 -24.88 24.82 7.03
N LEU A 190 -25.98 24.15 7.41
CA LEU A 190 -27.09 23.87 6.48
C LEU A 190 -27.77 25.15 6.00
N ALA A 191 -28.04 26.12 6.91
CA ALA A 191 -28.67 27.39 6.57
C ALA A 191 -27.76 28.23 5.66
N GLU A 192 -26.47 28.33 5.94
CA GLU A 192 -25.47 29.03 5.14
C GLU A 192 -25.36 28.44 3.73
N PHE A 193 -25.44 27.13 3.59
CA PHE A 193 -25.46 26.48 2.27
C PHE A 193 -26.80 26.71 1.55
N ALA A 194 -27.94 26.46 2.20
CA ALA A 194 -29.26 26.55 1.56
C ALA A 194 -29.64 27.99 1.15
N GLN A 195 -29.12 29.02 1.83
CA GLN A 195 -29.39 30.42 1.47
C GLN A 195 -28.67 30.88 0.18
N GLN A 196 -27.67 30.14 -0.30
CA GLN A 196 -26.90 30.48 -1.51
C GLN A 196 -27.79 30.44 -2.77
N GLY A 197 -28.85 29.64 -2.78
CA GLY A 197 -29.79 29.55 -3.90
C GLY A 197 -30.90 28.54 -3.67
N ASN A 198 -31.85 28.52 -4.60
CA ASN A 198 -32.96 27.55 -4.54
C ASN A 198 -32.48 26.13 -4.82
N ASP A 199 -31.50 25.96 -5.71
CA ASP A 199 -30.92 24.66 -6.03
C ASP A 199 -30.20 24.08 -4.79
N GLN A 200 -29.46 24.92 -4.03
CA GLN A 200 -28.79 24.51 -2.80
C GLN A 200 -29.80 24.13 -1.70
N ALA A 201 -30.88 24.89 -1.56
CA ALA A 201 -31.96 24.53 -0.64
C ALA A 201 -32.59 23.18 -1.01
N ALA A 202 -32.88 22.96 -2.30
CA ALA A 202 -33.46 21.72 -2.80
C ALA A 202 -32.52 20.49 -2.57
N LEU A 203 -31.20 20.66 -2.62
CA LEU A 203 -30.24 19.60 -2.31
C LEU A 203 -30.31 19.19 -0.83
N ILE A 204 -30.46 20.14 0.10
CA ILE A 204 -30.61 19.82 1.53
C ILE A 204 -31.94 19.09 1.79
N GLU A 205 -33.03 19.55 1.18
CA GLU A 205 -34.33 18.88 1.26
C GLU A 205 -34.25 17.44 0.71
N ALA A 206 -33.65 17.27 -0.47
CA ALA A 206 -33.46 15.97 -1.08
C ALA A 206 -32.61 15.01 -0.22
N LEU A 207 -31.59 15.52 0.46
CA LEU A 207 -30.80 14.74 1.42
C LEU A 207 -31.63 14.29 2.60
N LEU A 208 -32.29 15.25 3.28
CA LEU A 208 -33.06 14.98 4.50
C LEU A 208 -34.28 14.08 4.25
N ASP A 209 -34.79 14.03 3.03
CA ASP A 209 -35.88 13.14 2.62
C ASP A 209 -35.42 11.78 2.04
N ASN A 210 -34.11 11.55 1.97
CA ASN A 210 -33.55 10.31 1.45
C ASN A 210 -32.76 9.52 2.54
N PRO A 211 -33.43 8.65 3.32
CA PRO A 211 -32.78 7.85 4.36
C PRO A 211 -31.65 6.97 3.84
N LYS A 212 -31.74 6.46 2.60
CA LYS A 212 -30.72 5.61 1.99
C LYS A 212 -29.41 6.40 1.79
N VAL A 213 -29.48 7.59 1.22
CA VAL A 213 -28.30 8.44 0.99
C VAL A 213 -27.70 8.92 2.32
N MET A 214 -28.54 9.37 3.26
CA MET A 214 -28.05 9.72 4.60
C MET A 214 -27.32 8.56 5.27
N GLN A 215 -27.88 7.36 5.21
CA GLN A 215 -27.26 6.17 5.79
C GLN A 215 -25.92 5.86 5.10
N GLN A 216 -25.86 5.85 3.77
CA GLN A 216 -24.62 5.60 3.04
C GLN A 216 -23.52 6.61 3.40
N MET A 217 -23.85 7.91 3.48
CA MET A 217 -22.90 8.95 3.87
C MET A 217 -22.44 8.78 5.32
N LEU A 218 -23.35 8.53 6.26
CA LEU A 218 -23.03 8.34 7.68
C LEU A 218 -22.28 7.02 7.96
N MET A 219 -22.59 5.94 7.25
CA MET A 219 -21.84 4.69 7.30
C MET A 219 -20.41 4.87 6.78
N ALA A 220 -20.19 5.79 5.84
CA ALA A 220 -18.87 6.22 5.39
C ALA A 220 -18.19 7.25 6.33
N ASP A 221 -18.68 7.45 7.55
CA ASP A 221 -18.23 8.44 8.54
C ASP A 221 -18.54 9.91 8.18
N GLY A 222 -19.63 10.16 7.47
CA GLY A 222 -20.18 11.48 7.19
C GLY A 222 -19.38 12.32 6.20
N ALA A 223 -19.96 13.45 5.83
CA ALA A 223 -19.30 14.43 4.99
C ALA A 223 -18.16 15.12 5.73
N LYS A 224 -17.02 15.26 5.06
CA LYS A 224 -15.85 15.90 5.66
C LYS A 224 -16.18 17.32 6.14
N ASP A 225 -15.76 17.62 7.36
CA ASP A 225 -16.03 18.88 8.06
C ASP A 225 -17.53 19.25 8.14
N GLY A 226 -18.43 18.25 8.06
CA GLY A 226 -19.88 18.45 8.09
C GLY A 226 -20.47 19.06 6.81
N ASN A 227 -19.72 19.15 5.72
CA ASN A 227 -20.13 19.83 4.48
C ASN A 227 -21.11 19.00 3.63
N TYR A 228 -22.25 18.57 4.21
CA TYR A 228 -23.25 17.74 3.54
C TYR A 228 -23.88 18.39 2.31
N GLY A 229 -24.07 19.71 2.31
CA GLY A 229 -24.56 20.43 1.14
C GLY A 229 -23.62 20.27 -0.06
N ARG A 230 -22.33 20.49 0.16
CA ARG A 230 -21.32 20.27 -0.88
C ARG A 230 -21.21 18.80 -1.29
N ALA A 231 -21.34 17.88 -0.35
CA ALA A 231 -21.37 16.44 -0.67
C ALA A 231 -22.53 16.11 -1.62
N MET A 232 -23.71 16.70 -1.41
CA MET A 232 -24.86 16.51 -2.30
C MET A 232 -24.67 17.15 -3.67
N GLU A 233 -24.03 18.31 -3.77
CA GLU A 233 -23.67 18.89 -5.08
C GLU A 233 -22.79 17.92 -5.87
N ILE A 234 -21.73 17.40 -5.23
CA ILE A 234 -20.79 16.46 -5.84
C ILE A 234 -21.51 15.18 -6.27
N LEU A 235 -22.30 14.58 -5.39
CA LEU A 235 -23.04 13.35 -5.68
C LEU A 235 -23.98 13.53 -6.86
N THR A 236 -24.72 14.64 -6.88
CA THR A 236 -25.66 14.97 -7.96
C THR A 236 -24.92 15.20 -9.29
N ALA A 237 -23.78 15.90 -9.27
CA ALA A 237 -22.94 16.12 -10.45
C ALA A 237 -22.39 14.79 -11.01
N ILE A 238 -21.90 13.89 -10.14
CA ILE A 238 -21.44 12.55 -10.54
C ILE A 238 -22.59 11.75 -11.17
N GLN A 239 -23.77 11.75 -10.55
CA GLN A 239 -24.94 11.00 -11.05
C GLN A 239 -25.46 11.56 -12.38
N LYS A 240 -25.33 12.86 -12.58
CA LYS A 240 -25.68 13.51 -13.85
C LYS A 240 -24.69 13.16 -14.96
N ALA A 241 -23.39 13.20 -14.65
CA ALA A 241 -22.34 12.83 -15.62
C ALA A 241 -22.32 11.32 -15.92
N CYS A 242 -22.59 10.49 -14.90
CA CYS A 242 -22.53 9.03 -14.98
C CYS A 242 -23.79 8.39 -14.37
N PRO A 243 -24.91 8.25 -15.12
CA PRO A 243 -26.19 7.75 -14.58
C PRO A 243 -26.14 6.34 -13.96
N ARG A 244 -25.14 5.52 -14.31
CA ARG A 244 -24.91 4.17 -13.75
C ARG A 244 -24.13 4.18 -12.42
N SER A 245 -23.86 5.34 -11.83
CA SER A 245 -23.11 5.52 -10.58
C SER A 245 -23.94 5.30 -9.30
N LYS A 246 -25.06 4.58 -9.37
CA LYS A 246 -25.99 4.48 -8.23
C LYS A 246 -25.85 3.21 -7.41
N ASP A 247 -25.25 2.17 -7.97
CA ASP A 247 -25.24 0.84 -7.35
C ASP A 247 -23.85 0.19 -7.39
N GLY A 248 -23.66 -0.82 -6.53
CA GLY A 248 -22.42 -1.58 -6.41
C GLY A 248 -21.23 -0.70 -6.03
N VAL A 249 -20.04 -1.15 -6.38
CA VAL A 249 -18.80 -0.41 -6.05
C VAL A 249 -18.75 0.99 -6.67
N LEU A 250 -19.37 1.20 -7.82
CA LEU A 250 -19.43 2.54 -8.45
C LEU A 250 -20.35 3.47 -7.66
N GLY A 251 -21.42 2.96 -7.04
CA GLY A 251 -22.23 3.71 -6.08
C GLY A 251 -21.45 4.04 -4.82
N ASN A 252 -20.71 3.07 -4.26
CA ASN A 252 -19.83 3.28 -3.12
C ASN A 252 -18.74 4.30 -3.42
N LEU A 253 -18.16 4.28 -4.62
CA LEU A 253 -17.18 5.26 -5.08
C LEU A 253 -17.77 6.67 -5.16
N ALA A 254 -19.00 6.82 -5.69
CA ALA A 254 -19.68 8.12 -5.77
C ALA A 254 -19.93 8.70 -4.37
N ILE A 255 -20.37 7.89 -3.43
CA ILE A 255 -20.54 8.30 -2.02
C ILE A 255 -19.18 8.67 -1.40
N ALA A 256 -18.15 7.83 -1.56
CA ALA A 256 -16.82 8.08 -1.00
C ALA A 256 -16.24 9.41 -1.48
N ILE A 257 -16.32 9.68 -2.79
CA ILE A 257 -15.85 10.94 -3.38
C ILE A 257 -16.67 12.12 -2.87
N SER A 258 -18.00 11.98 -2.83
CA SER A 258 -18.87 13.08 -2.41
C SER A 258 -18.61 13.49 -0.96
N VAL A 259 -18.45 12.54 -0.05
CA VAL A 259 -18.21 12.85 1.38
C VAL A 259 -16.75 13.24 1.65
N GLU A 260 -15.77 12.64 0.98
CA GLU A 260 -14.35 12.96 1.21
C GLU A 260 -13.94 14.30 0.60
N LEU A 261 -14.42 14.61 -0.61
CA LEU A 261 -14.12 15.84 -1.32
C LEU A 261 -15.15 16.96 -1.09
N ALA A 262 -16.04 16.79 -0.12
CA ALA A 262 -16.91 17.86 0.37
C ALA A 262 -16.10 19.07 0.87
N THR A 263 -14.90 18.83 1.36
CA THR A 263 -13.87 19.85 1.58
C THR A 263 -12.83 19.74 0.44
N PRO A 264 -12.51 20.84 -0.23
CA PRO A 264 -11.56 20.83 -1.36
C PRO A 264 -10.22 20.20 -0.99
N ARG A 265 -9.70 19.32 -1.83
CA ARG A 265 -8.41 18.65 -1.65
C ARG A 265 -7.36 19.28 -2.57
N PRO A 266 -6.30 19.93 -2.03
CA PRO A 266 -5.22 20.46 -2.87
C PRO A 266 -4.50 19.36 -3.64
N LEU A 267 -4.15 19.65 -4.90
CA LEU A 267 -3.23 18.82 -5.69
C LEU A 267 -1.79 19.13 -5.32
N ARG A 268 -0.98 18.10 -5.21
CA ARG A 268 0.45 18.23 -4.99
C ARG A 268 1.14 18.60 -6.30
N ASN A 269 2.07 19.55 -6.27
CA ASN A 269 2.71 20.15 -7.45
C ASN A 269 1.70 20.81 -8.41
N ALA A 270 0.62 21.38 -7.88
CA ALA A 270 -0.22 22.24 -8.68
C ALA A 270 0.62 23.42 -9.22
N GLU A 271 0.53 23.69 -10.52
CA GLU A 271 1.29 24.75 -11.16
C GLU A 271 0.80 26.12 -10.68
N ALA A 272 1.71 26.90 -10.10
CA ALA A 272 1.41 28.26 -9.67
C ALA A 272 1.31 29.21 -10.89
N LEU A 273 0.41 30.19 -10.81
CA LEU A 273 0.23 31.23 -11.84
C LEU A 273 -0.17 30.68 -13.23
N THR A 274 -0.80 29.52 -13.28
CA THR A 274 -1.37 28.92 -14.51
C THR A 274 -2.87 28.67 -14.33
N ASP A 275 -3.52 28.29 -15.42
CA ASP A 275 -4.93 27.85 -15.41
C ASP A 275 -5.08 26.37 -14.99
N ALA A 276 -3.99 25.70 -14.64
CA ALA A 276 -4.00 24.31 -14.16
C ALA A 276 -4.79 24.18 -12.87
N PRO A 277 -5.55 23.09 -12.67
CA PRO A 277 -6.30 22.87 -11.43
C PRO A 277 -5.40 22.79 -10.21
N THR A 278 -5.74 23.53 -9.16
CA THR A 278 -5.03 23.51 -7.87
C THR A 278 -5.64 22.53 -6.88
N HIS A 279 -6.85 22.06 -7.15
CA HIS A 279 -7.60 21.12 -6.31
C HIS A 279 -8.15 19.98 -7.14
N VAL A 280 -8.39 18.85 -6.47
CA VAL A 280 -9.04 17.68 -7.08
C VAL A 280 -10.44 18.05 -7.55
N ASP A 281 -10.75 17.77 -8.82
CA ASP A 281 -12.10 17.83 -9.37
C ASP A 281 -12.82 16.50 -9.03
N PRO A 282 -13.88 16.52 -8.22
CA PRO A 282 -14.55 15.31 -7.79
C PRO A 282 -15.15 14.48 -8.93
N VAL A 283 -15.71 15.13 -9.95
CA VAL A 283 -16.33 14.43 -11.09
C VAL A 283 -15.27 13.76 -11.95
N LYS A 284 -14.18 14.48 -12.27
CA LYS A 284 -13.05 13.91 -13.01
C LYS A 284 -12.38 12.76 -12.24
N ARG A 285 -12.20 12.91 -10.92
CA ARG A 285 -11.70 11.84 -10.06
C ARG A 285 -12.59 10.59 -10.13
N TYR A 286 -13.90 10.78 -10.10
CA TYR A 286 -14.86 9.68 -10.28
C TYR A 286 -14.71 9.01 -11.64
N GLU A 287 -14.67 9.79 -12.71
CA GLU A 287 -14.53 9.29 -14.09
C GLU A 287 -13.21 8.53 -14.28
N ALA A 288 -12.11 9.03 -13.71
CA ALA A 288 -10.80 8.39 -13.79
C ALA A 288 -10.80 6.99 -13.15
N TYR A 289 -11.30 6.87 -11.90
CA TYR A 289 -11.38 5.56 -11.23
C TYR A 289 -12.41 4.63 -11.88
N ARG A 290 -13.55 5.17 -12.28
CA ARG A 290 -14.57 4.40 -13.02
C ARG A 290 -14.00 3.83 -14.31
N THR A 291 -13.30 4.63 -15.10
CA THR A 291 -12.69 4.21 -16.37
C THR A 291 -11.62 3.15 -16.11
N ALA A 292 -10.74 3.37 -15.15
CA ALA A 292 -9.72 2.40 -14.77
C ALA A 292 -10.33 1.06 -14.30
N TYR A 293 -11.41 1.11 -13.52
CA TYR A 293 -12.13 -0.09 -13.10
C TYR A 293 -12.74 -0.86 -14.27
N LEU A 294 -13.43 -0.18 -15.17
CA LEU A 294 -14.06 -0.80 -16.34
C LEU A 294 -13.06 -1.37 -17.35
N ASN A 295 -11.86 -0.78 -17.40
CA ASN A 295 -10.74 -1.27 -18.22
C ASN A 295 -9.97 -2.43 -17.56
N GLY A 296 -10.28 -2.79 -16.30
CA GLY A 296 -9.55 -3.82 -15.56
C GLY A 296 -8.14 -3.39 -15.11
N GLU A 297 -7.89 -2.08 -14.98
CA GLU A 297 -6.60 -1.52 -14.53
C GLU A 297 -6.44 -1.49 -13.01
N LEU A 298 -7.53 -1.64 -12.25
CA LEU A 298 -7.51 -1.62 -10.80
C LEU A 298 -7.33 -3.03 -10.22
N ASP A 299 -6.94 -3.08 -8.95
CA ASP A 299 -6.85 -4.33 -8.19
C ASP A 299 -8.19 -5.09 -8.24
N PRO A 300 -8.18 -6.42 -8.41
CA PRO A 300 -9.41 -7.23 -8.44
C PRO A 300 -10.30 -7.04 -7.20
N GLY A 301 -9.72 -6.73 -6.04
CA GLY A 301 -10.44 -6.47 -4.79
C GLY A 301 -11.15 -5.12 -4.73
N PHE A 302 -10.94 -4.23 -5.71
CA PHE A 302 -11.63 -2.93 -5.78
C PHE A 302 -13.16 -3.09 -5.80
N LYS A 303 -13.65 -4.12 -6.48
CA LYS A 303 -15.10 -4.42 -6.59
C LYS A 303 -15.79 -4.67 -5.25
N ASP A 304 -15.03 -5.09 -4.24
CA ASP A 304 -15.53 -5.50 -2.92
C ASP A 304 -15.42 -4.36 -1.88
N GLN A 305 -14.94 -3.16 -2.30
CA GLN A 305 -14.72 -2.05 -1.38
C GLN A 305 -16.00 -1.32 -1.01
N ASN A 306 -16.19 -1.07 0.30
CA ASN A 306 -17.23 -0.20 0.82
C ASN A 306 -16.85 1.29 0.70
N SER A 307 -17.84 2.17 0.90
CA SER A 307 -17.62 3.62 0.78
C SER A 307 -16.60 4.17 1.77
N TYR A 308 -16.47 3.60 2.96
CA TYR A 308 -15.48 4.03 3.95
C TYR A 308 -14.05 3.73 3.47
N ASN A 309 -13.80 2.52 3.00
CA ASN A 309 -12.51 2.11 2.45
C ASN A 309 -12.14 2.96 1.22
N LEU A 310 -13.10 3.20 0.33
CA LEU A 310 -12.88 4.00 -0.88
C LEU A 310 -12.52 5.46 -0.57
N ARG A 311 -12.91 6.03 0.58
CA ARG A 311 -12.39 7.35 1.01
C ARG A 311 -10.86 7.37 1.09
N MET A 312 -10.26 6.26 1.55
CA MET A 312 -8.81 6.12 1.65
C MET A 312 -8.11 5.80 0.30
N VAL A 313 -8.90 5.60 -0.75
CA VAL A 313 -8.43 5.55 -2.14
C VAL A 313 -8.46 6.95 -2.76
N VAL A 314 -9.60 7.63 -2.67
CA VAL A 314 -9.86 8.87 -3.43
C VAL A 314 -9.29 10.13 -2.82
N ASN A 315 -8.81 10.07 -1.58
CA ASN A 315 -8.25 11.22 -0.85
C ASN A 315 -6.78 11.53 -1.19
N GLY A 316 -6.27 11.01 -2.30
CA GLY A 316 -4.92 11.29 -2.78
C GLY A 316 -4.73 12.74 -3.24
N GLU A 317 -3.50 13.24 -3.12
CA GLU A 317 -3.07 14.58 -3.55
C GLU A 317 -2.51 14.58 -4.97
N GLU A 318 -2.37 13.39 -5.57
CA GLU A 318 -1.91 13.23 -6.95
C GLU A 318 -2.98 13.69 -7.96
N PRO A 319 -2.59 14.30 -9.08
CA PRO A 319 -3.43 14.45 -10.25
C PRO A 319 -3.88 13.08 -10.80
N ASP A 320 -5.04 13.02 -11.45
CA ASP A 320 -5.61 11.75 -11.94
C ASP A 320 -4.79 11.12 -13.08
N ASP A 321 -4.13 11.93 -13.90
CA ASP A 321 -3.16 11.49 -14.91
C ASP A 321 -1.89 10.90 -14.29
N ILE A 322 -1.46 11.39 -13.12
CA ILE A 322 -0.34 10.82 -12.37
C ILE A 322 -0.72 9.49 -11.73
N ALA A 323 -1.95 9.32 -11.26
CA ALA A 323 -2.43 8.00 -10.83
C ALA A 323 -2.45 7.00 -12.00
N ALA A 324 -2.90 7.42 -13.19
CA ALA A 324 -2.85 6.62 -14.41
C ALA A 324 -1.41 6.29 -14.83
N TRP A 325 -0.51 7.30 -14.76
CA TRP A 325 0.92 7.08 -14.96
C TRP A 325 1.47 6.00 -14.02
N GLY A 326 1.14 6.06 -12.73
CA GLY A 326 1.61 5.09 -11.73
C GLY A 326 1.23 3.65 -12.09
N ARG A 327 -0.02 3.43 -12.55
CA ARG A 327 -0.48 2.12 -13.04
C ARG A 327 0.29 1.64 -14.26
N THR A 328 0.39 2.49 -15.27
CA THR A 328 1.07 2.16 -16.53
C THR A 328 2.57 1.93 -16.29
N MET A 329 3.21 2.81 -15.53
CA MET A 329 4.63 2.70 -15.18
C MET A 329 4.92 1.37 -14.50
N LEU A 330 4.16 1.01 -13.46
CA LEU A 330 4.42 -0.21 -12.71
C LEU A 330 4.17 -1.45 -13.56
N SER A 331 3.10 -1.46 -14.36
CA SER A 331 2.78 -2.57 -15.27
C SER A 331 3.81 -2.76 -16.37
N ASN A 332 4.45 -1.69 -16.83
CA ASN A 332 5.56 -1.76 -17.80
C ASN A 332 6.87 -2.22 -17.15
N TYR A 333 7.20 -1.60 -16.02
CA TYR A 333 8.51 -1.69 -15.40
C TYR A 333 8.65 -2.93 -14.51
N ARG A 334 7.66 -3.21 -13.65
CA ARG A 334 7.62 -4.31 -12.68
C ARG A 334 6.27 -5.02 -12.69
N PRO A 335 5.89 -5.66 -13.80
CA PRO A 335 4.63 -6.42 -13.86
C PRO A 335 4.54 -7.50 -12.75
N ASP A 336 5.65 -8.08 -12.31
CA ASP A 336 5.73 -9.00 -11.17
C ASP A 336 5.18 -8.39 -9.86
N HIS A 337 5.28 -7.08 -9.68
CA HIS A 337 4.72 -6.39 -8.51
C HIS A 337 3.21 -6.17 -8.60
N THR A 338 2.63 -6.29 -9.80
CA THR A 338 1.17 -6.17 -9.99
C THR A 338 0.45 -7.51 -9.93
N THR A 339 1.18 -8.61 -10.05
CA THR A 339 0.63 -9.98 -10.16
C THR A 339 1.02 -10.90 -9.02
N THR A 340 1.93 -10.50 -8.11
CA THR A 340 2.32 -11.32 -6.96
C THR A 340 1.13 -11.76 -6.12
N ASP A 341 1.10 -13.05 -5.70
CA ASP A 341 0.05 -13.62 -4.86
C ASP A 341 0.12 -13.13 -3.41
N ASP A 342 1.28 -12.66 -2.97
CA ASP A 342 1.39 -12.01 -1.65
C ASP A 342 0.83 -10.58 -1.71
N TYR A 343 -0.47 -10.45 -1.46
CA TYR A 343 -1.19 -9.17 -1.45
C TYR A 343 -0.59 -8.13 -0.47
N ARG A 344 0.17 -8.56 0.54
CA ARG A 344 0.84 -7.62 1.46
C ARG A 344 1.91 -6.80 0.76
N TRP A 345 2.53 -7.37 -0.29
CA TRP A 345 3.55 -6.73 -1.12
C TRP A 345 3.06 -6.26 -2.48
N ARG A 346 1.87 -6.69 -2.93
CA ARG A 346 1.35 -6.29 -4.25
C ARG A 346 1.37 -4.77 -4.39
N TYR A 347 1.91 -4.27 -5.48
CA TYR A 347 2.20 -2.87 -5.82
C TYR A 347 3.27 -2.22 -4.92
N VAL A 348 3.16 -2.31 -3.61
CA VAL A 348 3.99 -1.58 -2.65
C VAL A 348 5.43 -2.12 -2.56
N LYS A 349 5.70 -3.31 -3.08
CA LYS A 349 7.04 -3.89 -3.15
C LYS A 349 8.03 -2.97 -3.88
N THR A 350 7.56 -2.21 -4.87
CA THR A 350 8.33 -1.19 -5.59
C THR A 350 9.02 -0.18 -4.67
N VAL A 351 8.43 0.13 -3.51
CA VAL A 351 9.08 0.99 -2.52
C VAL A 351 10.38 0.37 -2.01
N LYS A 352 10.42 -0.95 -1.81
CA LYS A 352 11.62 -1.66 -1.34
C LYS A 352 12.66 -1.83 -2.43
N THR A 353 12.23 -2.21 -3.62
CA THR A 353 13.13 -2.58 -4.71
C THR A 353 13.64 -1.38 -5.49
N ASP A 354 12.83 -0.34 -5.68
CA ASP A 354 13.12 0.73 -6.64
C ASP A 354 13.24 2.12 -6.03
N VAL A 355 12.50 2.44 -4.96
CA VAL A 355 12.65 3.72 -4.26
C VAL A 355 13.84 3.65 -3.31
N ARG A 356 14.99 4.17 -3.74
CA ARG A 356 16.24 4.16 -2.97
C ARG A 356 16.03 4.77 -1.58
N TYR A 357 16.51 4.08 -0.53
CA TYR A 357 16.59 4.67 0.80
C TYR A 357 17.74 5.69 0.86
N GLY A 358 17.48 6.88 1.33
CA GLY A 358 18.49 7.93 1.36
C GLY A 358 17.99 9.24 1.92
N SER A 359 18.46 10.36 1.37
CA SER A 359 18.12 11.69 1.82
C SER A 359 16.67 12.09 1.46
N GLN A 360 16.04 12.89 2.33
CA GLN A 360 14.81 13.64 2.02
C GLN A 360 15.09 14.91 1.19
N ASP A 361 16.31 15.07 0.70
CA ASP A 361 16.75 16.28 0.02
C ASP A 361 16.09 16.42 -1.35
N ASN A 362 15.19 17.38 -1.47
CA ASN A 362 14.45 17.67 -2.69
C ASN A 362 15.24 18.51 -3.71
N LYS A 363 16.47 18.92 -3.40
CA LYS A 363 17.29 19.75 -4.30
C LYS A 363 17.62 19.08 -5.64
N TYR A 364 17.48 17.76 -5.72
CA TYR A 364 17.69 17.00 -6.94
C TYR A 364 16.38 16.67 -7.67
N ASP A 365 15.24 17.15 -7.16
CA ASP A 365 13.95 16.97 -7.82
C ASP A 365 13.90 17.87 -9.06
N GLU A 366 13.43 17.32 -10.16
CA GLU A 366 13.25 18.05 -11.41
C GLU A 366 11.91 18.80 -11.38
N PRO A 367 11.90 20.11 -11.69
CA PRO A 367 10.66 20.89 -11.66
C PRO A 367 9.58 20.41 -12.64
N GLU A 368 10.01 19.80 -13.75
CA GLU A 368 9.12 19.28 -14.81
C GLU A 368 8.46 17.97 -14.43
N LEU A 369 8.92 17.31 -13.36
CA LEU A 369 8.39 16.04 -12.89
C LEU A 369 7.46 16.24 -11.70
N GLN A 370 6.43 15.41 -11.65
CA GLN A 370 5.56 15.32 -10.49
C GLN A 370 6.32 14.76 -9.27
N PHE A 371 5.86 15.12 -8.09
CA PHE A 371 6.45 14.70 -6.83
C PHE A 371 6.68 13.18 -6.74
N PHE A 372 5.71 12.38 -7.18
CA PHE A 372 5.81 10.92 -7.15
C PHE A 372 6.82 10.37 -8.16
N GLN A 373 6.96 11.00 -9.31
CA GLN A 373 7.99 10.68 -10.30
C GLN A 373 9.38 11.01 -9.75
N ASN A 374 9.50 12.13 -9.05
CA ASN A 374 10.73 12.52 -8.38
C ASN A 374 11.12 11.55 -7.25
N ILE A 375 10.16 11.02 -6.49
CA ILE A 375 10.45 10.00 -5.47
C ILE A 375 11.03 8.73 -6.12
N LEU A 376 10.44 8.26 -7.20
CA LEU A 376 10.95 7.08 -7.92
C LEU A 376 12.37 7.32 -8.44
N LYS A 377 12.66 8.51 -8.96
CA LYS A 377 13.97 8.91 -9.48
C LYS A 377 15.02 9.08 -8.37
N ASN A 378 14.70 9.85 -7.32
CA ASN A 378 15.66 10.29 -6.30
C ASN A 378 15.61 9.48 -5.00
N GLY A 379 14.52 8.76 -4.73
CA GLY A 379 14.32 8.08 -3.47
C GLY A 379 13.91 9.01 -2.33
N GLY A 380 14.21 8.60 -1.12
CA GLY A 380 13.96 9.32 0.11
C GLY A 380 14.05 8.44 1.35
N ILE A 381 13.94 9.04 2.53
CA ILE A 381 13.81 8.29 3.78
C ILE A 381 12.35 7.83 3.98
N CYS A 382 12.05 7.24 5.12
CA CYS A 382 10.77 6.62 5.45
C CYS A 382 9.54 7.46 5.04
N GLY A 383 9.55 8.78 5.25
CA GLY A 383 8.43 9.66 4.91
C GLY A 383 8.09 9.67 3.42
N ARG A 384 9.08 9.94 2.55
CA ARG A 384 8.86 9.92 1.09
C ARG A 384 8.51 8.52 0.59
N ARG A 385 9.13 7.48 1.15
CA ARG A 385 8.88 6.08 0.76
C ARG A 385 7.48 5.63 1.13
N ALA A 386 7.03 5.90 2.36
CA ALA A 386 5.67 5.60 2.79
C ALA A 386 4.63 6.42 2.00
N PHE A 387 4.98 7.64 1.62
CA PHE A 387 4.11 8.49 0.79
C PHE A 387 3.94 7.90 -0.62
N PHE A 388 5.04 7.47 -1.27
CA PHE A 388 4.99 6.77 -2.55
C PHE A 388 4.23 5.44 -2.45
N GLY A 389 4.43 4.68 -1.37
CA GLY A 389 3.70 3.43 -1.14
C GLY A 389 2.20 3.62 -1.10
N ARG A 390 1.71 4.67 -0.41
CA ARG A 390 0.28 5.00 -0.42
C ARG A 390 -0.22 5.43 -1.79
N PHE A 391 0.57 6.23 -2.50
CA PHE A 391 0.26 6.67 -3.86
C PHE A 391 0.06 5.47 -4.80
N ILE A 392 1.03 4.57 -4.87
CA ILE A 392 0.96 3.45 -5.81
C ILE A 392 -0.19 2.48 -5.48
N LEU A 393 -0.47 2.23 -4.20
CA LEU A 393 -1.62 1.43 -3.78
C LEU A 393 -2.95 2.09 -4.22
N ARG A 394 -3.11 3.39 -3.96
CA ARG A 394 -4.30 4.16 -4.37
C ARG A 394 -4.47 4.22 -5.88
N ALA A 395 -3.37 4.35 -6.63
CA ALA A 395 -3.41 4.32 -8.09
C ALA A 395 -4.07 3.04 -8.62
N PHE A 396 -3.87 1.90 -7.94
CA PHE A 396 -4.54 0.64 -8.25
C PHE A 396 -5.87 0.44 -7.49
N GLY A 397 -6.38 1.45 -6.81
CA GLY A 397 -7.66 1.37 -6.11
C GLY A 397 -7.61 0.63 -4.76
N VAL A 398 -6.43 0.43 -4.18
CA VAL A 398 -6.25 -0.23 -2.88
C VAL A 398 -6.33 0.80 -1.74
N PRO A 399 -7.25 0.64 -0.79
CA PRO A 399 -7.35 1.52 0.39
C PRO A 399 -6.06 1.54 1.21
N SER A 400 -5.54 2.73 1.48
CA SER A 400 -4.30 2.90 2.25
C SER A 400 -4.30 4.19 3.06
N THR A 401 -3.70 4.15 4.24
CA THR A 401 -3.52 5.34 5.08
C THR A 401 -2.13 5.40 5.70
N ALA A 402 -1.69 6.60 6.08
CA ALA A 402 -0.45 6.77 6.80
C ALA A 402 -0.56 6.14 8.19
N ARG A 403 0.51 5.49 8.61
CA ARG A 403 0.65 4.92 9.95
C ARG A 403 1.95 5.41 10.56
N PRO A 404 1.97 6.62 11.12
CA PRO A 404 3.14 7.13 11.83
C PRO A 404 3.47 6.29 13.06
N GLN A 405 4.75 6.15 13.33
CA GLN A 405 5.33 5.52 14.51
C GLN A 405 6.30 6.51 15.17
N PRO A 406 6.69 6.33 16.44
CA PRO A 406 7.71 7.17 17.04
C PRO A 406 9.00 7.18 16.21
N GLY A 407 9.37 8.34 15.66
CA GLY A 407 10.56 8.54 14.83
C GLY A 407 10.55 7.88 13.44
N HIS A 408 9.40 7.35 12.98
CA HIS A 408 9.29 6.64 11.72
C HIS A 408 7.95 6.89 11.00
N ALA A 409 7.96 6.78 9.66
CA ALA A 409 6.76 6.83 8.84
C ALA A 409 6.56 5.48 8.13
N ALA A 410 5.42 4.87 8.40
CA ALA A 410 4.94 3.66 7.76
C ALA A 410 3.56 3.89 7.13
N LEU A 411 2.99 2.85 6.56
CA LEU A 411 1.63 2.85 6.04
C LEU A 411 0.89 1.56 6.43
N THR A 412 -0.42 1.60 6.30
CA THR A 412 -1.26 0.41 6.35
C THR A 412 -2.18 0.40 5.13
N HIS A 413 -2.49 -0.78 4.63
CA HIS A 413 -3.35 -0.94 3.48
C HIS A 413 -4.23 -2.19 3.58
N TRP A 414 -5.29 -2.19 2.82
CA TRP A 414 -6.21 -3.31 2.69
C TRP A 414 -5.60 -4.45 1.86
N THR A 415 -5.91 -5.68 2.22
CA THR A 415 -5.73 -6.89 1.40
C THR A 415 -6.99 -7.76 1.50
N PRO A 416 -7.21 -8.74 0.61
CA PRO A 416 -8.34 -9.68 0.72
C PRO A 416 -8.38 -10.46 2.04
N ASP A 417 -7.22 -10.65 2.69
CA ASP A 417 -7.09 -11.35 3.97
C ASP A 417 -7.21 -10.41 5.19
N GLY A 418 -7.41 -9.12 4.98
CA GLY A 418 -7.47 -8.08 6.01
C GLY A 418 -6.44 -6.98 5.84
N TRP A 419 -6.40 -6.04 6.76
CA TRP A 419 -5.46 -4.92 6.74
C TRP A 419 -4.09 -5.33 7.27
N VAL A 420 -3.03 -4.77 6.67
CA VAL A 420 -1.63 -5.05 7.00
C VAL A 420 -0.84 -3.75 7.21
N VAL A 421 0.13 -3.77 8.12
CA VAL A 421 1.13 -2.71 8.24
C VAL A 421 2.26 -3.00 7.26
N CYS A 422 2.64 -1.98 6.50
CA CYS A 422 3.72 -2.05 5.54
C CYS A 422 4.80 -1.01 5.82
N LEU A 423 6.06 -1.38 5.60
CA LEU A 423 7.24 -0.54 5.80
C LEU A 423 7.43 -0.07 7.26
N GLY A 424 7.04 -0.88 8.23
CA GLY A 424 7.16 -0.55 9.64
C GLY A 424 6.98 -1.75 10.56
N ALA A 425 7.03 -1.50 11.87
CA ALA A 425 6.74 -2.50 12.89
C ALA A 425 5.25 -2.89 12.88
N GLY A 426 4.90 -4.01 13.51
CA GLY A 426 3.54 -4.55 13.57
C GLY A 426 2.52 -3.63 14.25
N TRP A 427 1.28 -4.08 14.27
CA TRP A 427 0.19 -3.38 14.94
C TRP A 427 0.49 -3.15 16.43
N GLY A 428 -0.05 -2.08 16.99
CA GLY A 428 0.18 -1.68 18.38
C GLY A 428 1.30 -0.66 18.59
N TRP A 429 2.13 -0.41 17.59
CA TRP A 429 3.29 0.49 17.69
C TRP A 429 3.07 1.87 17.08
N GLY A 430 1.88 2.16 16.59
CA GLY A 430 1.61 3.41 15.91
C GLY A 430 0.18 3.91 16.06
N SER A 431 -0.11 4.94 15.26
CA SER A 431 -1.43 5.50 15.04
C SER A 431 -1.70 5.57 13.54
N THR A 432 -2.88 6.04 13.15
CA THR A 432 -3.20 6.30 11.74
C THR A 432 -3.59 7.77 11.56
N HIS A 433 -3.49 8.29 10.34
CA HIS A 433 -4.03 9.62 10.02
C HIS A 433 -5.56 9.56 9.87
N THR A 434 -6.20 9.10 10.93
CA THR A 434 -7.65 9.01 11.05
C THR A 434 -8.08 9.52 12.44
N LYS A 435 -9.35 9.39 12.78
CA LYS A 435 -9.86 9.75 14.12
C LYS A 435 -9.44 8.79 15.24
N TYR A 436 -8.87 7.63 14.92
CA TYR A 436 -8.47 6.62 15.90
C TYR A 436 -7.11 6.96 16.51
N LYS A 437 -7.02 7.00 17.84
CA LYS A 437 -5.79 7.35 18.58
C LYS A 437 -4.72 6.24 18.48
N LYS A 438 -5.16 4.98 18.33
CA LYS A 438 -4.30 3.80 18.17
C LYS A 438 -4.60 3.08 16.86
N ASP A 439 -3.56 2.51 16.27
CA ASP A 439 -3.66 1.70 15.06
C ASP A 439 -4.48 0.41 15.28
N MET A 440 -4.47 -0.16 16.49
CA MET A 440 -5.31 -1.30 16.86
C MET A 440 -6.80 -0.94 16.85
N ASP A 441 -7.18 0.27 17.28
CA ASP A 441 -8.57 0.74 17.20
C ASP A 441 -9.01 0.97 15.75
N PHE A 442 -8.10 1.50 14.92
CA PHE A 442 -8.33 1.59 13.48
C PHE A 442 -8.56 0.21 12.86
N LEU A 443 -7.68 -0.76 13.17
CA LEU A 443 -7.78 -2.13 12.67
C LEU A 443 -9.12 -2.76 13.07
N ALA A 444 -9.49 -2.65 14.35
CA ALA A 444 -10.76 -3.18 14.85
C ALA A 444 -11.96 -2.59 14.10
N ASN A 445 -11.91 -1.29 13.79
CA ASN A 445 -12.97 -0.62 13.04
C ASN A 445 -13.07 -1.11 11.59
N VAL A 446 -11.95 -1.13 10.85
CA VAL A 446 -11.99 -1.53 9.43
C VAL A 446 -12.39 -2.98 9.25
N GLN A 447 -11.98 -3.88 10.15
CA GLN A 447 -12.39 -5.28 10.14
C GLN A 447 -13.90 -5.45 10.42
N SER A 448 -14.45 -4.70 11.40
CA SER A 448 -15.88 -4.79 11.72
C SER A 448 -16.77 -4.27 10.60
N ARG A 449 -16.29 -3.38 9.75
CA ARG A 449 -17.02 -2.83 8.58
C ARG A 449 -17.20 -3.84 7.44
N GLU A 450 -16.45 -4.94 7.43
CA GLU A 450 -16.65 -6.02 6.46
C GLU A 450 -18.05 -6.70 6.61
N ASN A 451 -18.68 -6.56 7.78
CA ASN A 451 -20.06 -6.95 8.01
C ASN A 451 -20.95 -5.71 8.18
N GLU A 452 -21.35 -5.11 7.06
CA GLU A 452 -22.10 -3.85 7.04
C GLU A 452 -23.42 -3.90 7.82
N GLU A 453 -24.16 -5.02 7.74
CA GLU A 453 -25.42 -5.19 8.44
C GLU A 453 -25.22 -5.11 9.96
N ARG A 454 -24.27 -5.87 10.49
CA ARG A 454 -23.96 -5.85 11.93
C ARG A 454 -23.30 -4.55 12.36
N PHE A 455 -22.43 -3.98 11.52
CA PHE A 455 -21.79 -2.70 11.79
C PHE A 455 -22.80 -1.54 11.92
N SER A 456 -23.99 -1.69 11.35
CA SER A 456 -25.07 -0.73 11.56
C SER A 456 -25.46 -0.57 13.05
N LYS A 457 -25.33 -1.63 13.88
CA LYS A 457 -25.55 -1.55 15.33
C LYS A 457 -24.47 -0.70 16.01
N VAL A 458 -23.21 -0.85 15.58
CA VAL A 458 -22.08 -0.03 16.06
C VAL A 458 -22.38 1.45 15.84
N LYS A 459 -22.73 1.81 14.60
CA LYS A 459 -23.06 3.19 14.25
C LYS A 459 -24.29 3.71 15.00
N ARG A 460 -25.33 2.88 15.12
CA ARG A 460 -26.55 3.26 15.85
C ARG A 460 -26.27 3.56 17.32
N ALA A 461 -25.44 2.75 17.98
CA ALA A 461 -25.01 3.03 19.35
C ALA A 461 -24.23 4.37 19.45
N GLN A 462 -23.29 4.61 18.52
CA GLN A 462 -22.58 5.91 18.45
C GLN A 462 -23.55 7.08 18.29
N TRP A 463 -24.49 6.99 17.35
CA TRP A 463 -25.47 8.05 17.09
C TRP A 463 -26.40 8.32 18.30
N ILE A 464 -26.73 7.29 19.07
CA ILE A 464 -27.49 7.46 20.31
C ILE A 464 -26.63 8.19 21.34
N GLY A 465 -25.36 7.84 21.48
CA GLY A 465 -24.40 8.57 22.32
C GLY A 465 -24.33 10.06 21.94
N ASP A 466 -24.24 10.37 20.63
CA ASP A 466 -24.23 11.73 20.11
C ASP A 466 -25.53 12.49 20.46
N VAL A 467 -26.70 11.84 20.33
CA VAL A 467 -28.00 12.43 20.72
C VAL A 467 -28.03 12.79 22.21
N LEU A 468 -27.43 11.94 23.04
CA LEU A 468 -27.39 12.14 24.50
C LEU A 468 -26.26 13.07 24.94
N GLY A 469 -25.36 13.47 24.05
CA GLY A 469 -24.23 14.35 24.35
C GLY A 469 -23.07 13.62 25.02
N GLU A 470 -22.93 12.31 24.81
CA GLU A 470 -21.74 11.56 25.24
C GLU A 470 -20.48 12.06 24.51
N GLU A 471 -19.34 12.04 25.18
CA GLU A 471 -18.06 12.34 24.56
C GLU A 471 -17.72 11.27 23.52
N LYS A 472 -17.33 11.72 22.31
CA LYS A 472 -17.01 10.81 21.19
C LYS A 472 -15.76 9.98 21.47
N THR A 473 -15.95 8.67 21.60
CA THR A 473 -14.91 7.70 21.90
C THR A 473 -14.89 6.61 20.82
N PHE A 474 -13.79 6.46 20.11
CA PHE A 474 -13.70 5.57 18.96
C PHE A 474 -12.79 4.36 19.16
N GLY A 475 -12.15 4.24 20.31
CA GLY A 475 -11.23 3.18 20.62
C GLY A 475 -11.26 2.74 22.09
N LEU A 476 -10.66 1.60 22.36
CA LEU A 476 -10.50 1.06 23.70
C LEU A 476 -9.19 1.51 24.37
N TYR A 477 -8.18 1.88 23.56
CA TYR A 477 -6.85 2.19 24.07
C TYR A 477 -6.72 3.68 24.41
N ASN A 478 -6.45 3.98 25.69
CA ASN A 478 -6.31 5.34 26.21
C ASN A 478 -7.57 6.21 26.05
N GLU A 479 -8.74 5.60 26.09
CA GLU A 479 -10.03 6.27 26.04
C GLU A 479 -10.98 5.69 27.11
N GLU A 480 -11.86 6.51 27.64
CA GLU A 480 -12.87 6.11 28.64
C GLU A 480 -14.26 6.37 28.06
N PRO A 481 -14.89 5.39 27.41
CA PRO A 481 -16.20 5.56 26.80
C PRO A 481 -17.30 5.72 27.85
N GLN A 482 -18.28 6.55 27.53
CA GLN A 482 -19.57 6.54 28.19
C GLN A 482 -20.43 5.38 27.67
N LEU A 483 -21.64 5.21 28.18
CA LEU A 483 -22.42 3.98 28.01
C LEU A 483 -22.59 3.56 26.53
N TRP A 484 -23.09 4.45 25.68
CA TRP A 484 -23.46 4.09 24.31
C TRP A 484 -22.24 3.96 23.39
N TYR A 485 -21.22 4.79 23.61
CA TYR A 485 -19.94 4.57 22.97
C TYR A 485 -19.27 3.27 23.43
N GLY A 486 -19.38 2.92 24.71
CA GLY A 486 -18.96 1.62 25.24
C GLY A 486 -19.71 0.45 24.58
N VAL A 487 -21.03 0.58 24.42
CA VAL A 487 -21.86 -0.39 23.69
C VAL A 487 -21.38 -0.53 22.24
N SER A 488 -21.05 0.57 21.55
CA SER A 488 -20.55 0.53 20.19
C SER A 488 -19.22 -0.22 20.05
N LEU A 489 -18.31 -0.01 21.02
CA LEU A 489 -17.01 -0.70 21.05
C LEU A 489 -17.15 -2.18 21.35
N TYR A 490 -18.10 -2.57 22.22
CA TYR A 490 -18.43 -3.97 22.44
C TYR A 490 -18.97 -4.66 21.18
N GLU A 491 -19.95 -4.03 20.50
CA GLU A 491 -20.52 -4.57 19.24
C GLU A 491 -19.43 -4.74 18.17
N GLN A 492 -18.53 -3.77 18.04
CA GLN A 492 -17.40 -3.84 17.14
C GLN A 492 -16.48 -5.03 17.45
N MET A 493 -16.13 -5.23 18.72
CA MET A 493 -15.33 -6.37 19.18
C MET A 493 -16.05 -7.69 18.92
N ALA A 494 -17.35 -7.78 19.17
CA ALA A 494 -18.15 -8.98 18.96
C ALA A 494 -18.20 -9.37 17.46
N ILE A 495 -18.32 -8.40 16.55
CA ILE A 495 -18.26 -8.66 15.10
C ILE A 495 -16.91 -9.28 14.73
N ASN A 496 -15.80 -8.71 15.21
CA ASN A 496 -14.46 -9.17 14.91
C ASN A 496 -14.18 -10.57 15.48
N ASP A 497 -14.63 -10.83 16.70
CA ASP A 497 -14.47 -12.13 17.35
C ASP A 497 -15.24 -13.24 16.61
N GLU A 498 -16.48 -12.98 16.16
CA GLU A 498 -17.27 -13.95 15.41
C GLU A 498 -16.76 -14.17 13.98
N ALA A 499 -16.18 -13.13 13.37
CA ALA A 499 -15.54 -13.22 12.06
C ALA A 499 -14.19 -13.96 12.12
N ASP A 500 -13.65 -14.26 13.32
CA ASP A 500 -12.29 -14.76 13.50
C ASP A 500 -11.28 -13.87 12.76
N ALA A 501 -11.42 -12.56 12.94
CA ALA A 501 -10.71 -11.55 12.18
C ALA A 501 -9.20 -11.64 12.39
N LYS A 502 -8.46 -11.72 11.29
CA LYS A 502 -7.00 -11.93 11.31
C LYS A 502 -6.25 -10.62 11.49
N THR A 503 -5.21 -10.67 12.32
CA THR A 503 -4.18 -9.62 12.38
C THR A 503 -2.99 -10.07 11.55
N LEU A 504 -2.78 -9.44 10.39
CA LEU A 504 -1.69 -9.79 9.50
C LEU A 504 -0.35 -9.27 10.03
N ALA A 505 0.69 -10.08 9.86
CA ALA A 505 2.05 -9.67 10.20
C ALA A 505 2.51 -8.49 9.32
N ALA A 506 3.23 -7.55 9.94
CA ALA A 506 3.80 -6.41 9.23
C ALA A 506 4.77 -6.86 8.12
N VAL A 507 4.77 -6.14 7.01
CA VAL A 507 5.72 -6.33 5.91
C VAL A 507 6.74 -5.19 5.90
N GLY A 508 8.01 -5.56 5.98
CA GLY A 508 9.11 -4.62 6.16
C GLY A 508 9.45 -4.39 7.63
N THR A 509 10.50 -3.64 7.85
CA THR A 509 11.00 -3.28 9.18
C THR A 509 11.54 -1.86 9.18
N ASP A 510 11.47 -1.16 10.30
CA ASP A 510 11.91 0.22 10.43
C ASP A 510 13.40 0.40 10.09
N ILE A 511 14.24 -0.32 10.80
CA ILE A 511 15.70 -0.20 10.66
C ILE A 511 16.22 -0.99 9.45
N GLY A 512 15.55 -2.09 9.09
CA GLY A 512 15.90 -2.92 7.94
C GLY A 512 15.72 -2.23 6.60
N GLU A 513 14.91 -1.20 6.53
CA GLU A 513 14.70 -0.41 5.31
C GLU A 513 15.94 0.39 4.89
N ALA A 514 16.72 0.87 5.85
CA ALA A 514 17.98 1.57 5.57
C ALA A 514 19.06 0.63 5.00
N ASN A 515 18.95 -0.67 5.21
CA ASN A 515 19.90 -1.68 4.75
C ASN A 515 19.36 -2.42 3.52
N GLU A 516 19.41 -1.77 2.36
CA GLU A 516 18.91 -2.31 1.09
C GLU A 516 19.59 -3.62 0.69
N SER A 517 20.84 -3.85 1.11
CA SER A 517 21.60 -5.08 0.79
C SER A 517 21.06 -6.35 1.49
N ALA A 518 20.17 -6.19 2.47
CA ALA A 518 19.56 -7.31 3.20
C ALA A 518 18.29 -7.85 2.52
N VAL A 519 17.79 -7.19 1.49
CA VAL A 519 16.58 -7.61 0.75
C VAL A 519 16.97 -8.66 -0.27
N LYS A 520 16.83 -9.94 0.08
CA LYS A 520 16.82 -11.03 -0.91
C LYS A 520 15.37 -11.29 -1.30
N ASP A 521 15.05 -11.00 -2.55
CA ASP A 521 13.82 -11.48 -3.14
C ASP A 521 13.92 -13.00 -3.32
N GLU A 522 12.92 -13.76 -2.88
CA GLU A 522 12.75 -15.12 -3.37
C GLU A 522 12.35 -15.01 -4.83
N VAL A 523 13.23 -15.49 -5.71
CA VAL A 523 12.99 -15.50 -7.15
C VAL A 523 12.11 -16.71 -7.42
N GLU A 524 10.83 -16.50 -7.67
CA GLU A 524 10.03 -17.52 -8.36
C GLU A 524 10.60 -17.68 -9.77
N ALA A 525 11.10 -18.87 -10.05
CA ALA A 525 11.58 -19.23 -11.37
C ALA A 525 10.38 -19.35 -12.32
N ALA A 526 10.04 -18.27 -13.00
CA ALA A 526 9.08 -18.33 -14.09
C ALA A 526 9.59 -19.32 -15.16
N SER A 527 8.80 -20.31 -15.51
CA SER A 527 9.13 -21.21 -16.63
C SER A 527 8.99 -20.41 -17.93
N ILE A 528 10.11 -20.14 -18.60
CA ILE A 528 10.13 -19.40 -19.86
C ILE A 528 9.82 -20.37 -20.99
N ALA A 529 8.69 -20.19 -21.67
CA ALA A 529 8.32 -20.98 -22.83
C ALA A 529 9.37 -20.86 -23.95
N ALA A 530 9.67 -21.96 -24.64
CA ALA A 530 10.67 -21.99 -25.72
C ALA A 530 10.38 -20.95 -26.82
N GLU A 531 9.11 -20.70 -27.12
CA GLU A 531 8.69 -19.69 -28.11
C GLU A 531 9.08 -18.25 -27.70
N SER A 532 9.09 -17.94 -26.41
CA SER A 532 9.51 -16.63 -25.88
C SER A 532 11.03 -16.40 -25.98
N ARG A 533 11.81 -17.41 -26.37
CA ARG A 533 13.27 -17.34 -26.58
C ARG A 533 13.66 -17.37 -28.05
N LYS A 534 12.68 -17.43 -28.94
CA LYS A 534 12.95 -17.59 -30.36
C LYS A 534 13.48 -16.30 -30.97
N ILE A 535 14.73 -16.35 -31.43
CA ILE A 535 15.36 -15.29 -32.22
C ILE A 535 14.83 -15.39 -33.66
N VAL A 536 14.40 -14.25 -34.20
CA VAL A 536 13.80 -14.18 -35.54
C VAL A 536 14.72 -13.40 -36.48
N ILE A 537 14.98 -13.97 -37.64
CA ILE A 537 15.75 -13.32 -38.73
C ILE A 537 14.78 -13.01 -39.87
N GLY A 538 14.64 -11.74 -40.19
CA GLY A 538 13.82 -11.25 -41.29
C GLY A 538 14.47 -11.49 -42.66
N ASN A 539 13.67 -11.43 -43.70
CA ASN A 539 14.15 -11.58 -45.11
C ASN A 539 15.13 -10.46 -45.51
N ASP A 540 15.08 -9.32 -44.85
CA ASP A 540 15.97 -8.17 -45.03
C ASP A 540 17.29 -8.30 -44.23
N GLY A 541 17.44 -9.36 -43.45
CA GLY A 541 18.59 -9.61 -42.60
C GLY A 541 18.47 -8.98 -41.20
N THR A 542 17.35 -8.34 -40.88
CA THR A 542 17.07 -7.83 -39.51
C THR A 542 16.95 -8.99 -38.54
N ILE A 543 17.60 -8.89 -37.38
CA ILE A 543 17.60 -9.92 -36.33
C ILE A 543 16.85 -9.32 -35.10
N THR A 544 15.76 -9.96 -34.67
CA THR A 544 15.04 -9.62 -33.47
C THR A 544 15.34 -10.64 -32.38
N ILE A 545 15.88 -10.17 -31.26
CA ILE A 545 16.31 -10.98 -30.12
C ILE A 545 15.39 -10.63 -28.94
N PRO A 546 14.46 -11.52 -28.53
CA PRO A 546 13.69 -11.32 -27.30
C PRO A 546 14.65 -11.24 -26.09
N ALA A 547 14.37 -10.34 -25.14
CA ALA A 547 15.25 -10.18 -23.97
C ALA A 547 15.37 -11.46 -23.12
N THR A 548 14.41 -12.38 -23.21
CA THR A 548 14.45 -13.69 -22.55
C THR A 548 15.21 -14.76 -23.34
N ALA A 549 15.72 -14.44 -24.52
CA ALA A 549 16.60 -15.35 -25.33
C ALA A 549 18.03 -15.39 -24.77
N CYS A 550 18.30 -14.97 -23.56
CA CYS A 550 19.60 -15.04 -22.91
C CYS A 550 20.20 -16.43 -22.99
N SER A 551 21.46 -16.50 -23.45
CA SER A 551 22.31 -17.71 -23.39
C SER A 551 22.99 -17.85 -22.03
N SER A 552 23.18 -16.73 -21.30
CA SER A 552 23.67 -16.66 -19.92
C SER A 552 23.20 -15.35 -19.24
N PRO A 553 22.51 -15.43 -18.11
CA PRO A 553 21.91 -16.58 -17.47
C PRO A 553 20.69 -17.09 -18.26
N THR A 554 20.41 -18.38 -18.20
CA THR A 554 19.22 -18.97 -18.85
C THR A 554 17.96 -18.93 -17.99
N ASN A 555 18.11 -18.64 -16.69
CA ASN A 555 17.02 -18.52 -15.72
C ASN A 555 17.19 -17.23 -14.93
N SER A 556 16.12 -16.79 -14.27
CA SER A 556 16.19 -15.65 -13.37
C SER A 556 17.23 -15.84 -12.27
N THR A 557 17.94 -14.77 -11.95
CA THR A 557 18.91 -14.65 -10.86
C THR A 557 18.45 -13.61 -9.84
N ASP A 558 19.25 -13.30 -8.84
CA ASP A 558 18.96 -12.19 -7.93
C ASP A 558 18.98 -10.82 -8.65
N LYS A 559 19.74 -10.70 -9.73
CA LYS A 559 19.95 -9.47 -10.49
C LYS A 559 19.12 -9.36 -11.76
N ILE A 560 18.98 -10.46 -12.49
CA ILE A 560 18.30 -10.52 -13.76
C ILE A 560 17.04 -11.36 -13.61
N LYS A 561 15.88 -10.75 -13.83
CA LYS A 561 14.58 -11.41 -13.67
C LYS A 561 13.86 -11.47 -15.01
N PHE A 562 13.36 -12.64 -15.35
CA PHE A 562 12.47 -12.82 -16.50
C PHE A 562 11.04 -12.88 -16.00
N MET A 563 10.15 -12.11 -16.62
CA MET A 563 8.75 -12.00 -16.20
C MET A 563 7.83 -11.77 -17.39
N GLU A 564 6.55 -12.04 -17.21
CA GLU A 564 5.53 -11.72 -18.22
C GLU A 564 5.43 -10.20 -18.40
N SER A 565 5.31 -9.78 -19.65
CA SER A 565 5.14 -8.37 -20.01
C SER A 565 3.66 -8.02 -20.13
N ASN A 566 3.27 -6.83 -19.66
CA ASN A 566 1.93 -6.31 -19.87
C ASN A 566 1.55 -6.10 -21.34
N LEU A 567 2.56 -6.07 -22.25
CA LEU A 567 2.35 -6.04 -23.70
C LEU A 567 2.20 -7.43 -24.33
N GLY A 568 2.08 -8.47 -23.50
CA GLY A 568 2.15 -9.88 -23.91
C GLY A 568 3.58 -10.34 -24.17
N GLY A 569 3.81 -11.66 -24.08
CA GLY A 569 5.14 -12.24 -24.11
C GLY A 569 5.93 -11.92 -22.84
N MET A 570 7.26 -11.96 -22.93
CA MET A 570 8.16 -11.86 -21.78
C MET A 570 9.05 -10.61 -21.87
N GLN A 571 9.57 -10.18 -20.72
CA GLN A 571 10.58 -9.13 -20.58
C GLN A 571 11.66 -9.54 -19.58
N LEU A 572 12.84 -8.95 -19.70
CA LEU A 572 13.92 -9.01 -18.73
C LEU A 572 13.89 -7.75 -17.87
N HIS A 573 13.94 -7.91 -16.56
CA HIS A 573 14.18 -6.83 -15.63
C HIS A 573 15.58 -6.96 -15.02
N TYR A 574 16.39 -5.92 -15.14
CA TYR A 574 17.67 -5.81 -14.44
C TYR A 574 17.46 -5.07 -13.13
N GLU A 575 17.59 -5.78 -12.00
CA GLU A 575 17.30 -5.28 -10.66
C GLU A 575 18.27 -4.17 -10.22
N ARG A 576 17.78 -3.15 -9.53
CA ARG A 576 18.62 -2.12 -8.91
C ARG A 576 19.52 -2.70 -7.82
N LEU A 577 18.96 -3.57 -6.99
CA LEU A 577 19.66 -4.23 -5.89
C LEU A 577 20.57 -5.36 -6.39
N ASN A 578 21.37 -5.89 -5.47
CA ASN A 578 22.29 -7.01 -5.70
C ASN A 578 23.52 -6.65 -6.55
N LYS A 579 24.49 -7.59 -6.61
CA LYS A 579 25.75 -7.39 -7.35
C LYS A 579 25.50 -7.28 -8.85
N HIS A 580 26.37 -6.53 -9.53
CA HIS A 580 26.35 -6.46 -10.97
C HIS A 580 26.52 -7.85 -11.58
N GLU A 581 25.80 -8.09 -12.65
CA GLU A 581 25.81 -9.33 -13.41
C GLU A 581 25.71 -8.97 -14.88
N SER A 582 26.55 -9.59 -15.72
CA SER A 582 26.44 -9.49 -17.18
C SER A 582 25.45 -10.53 -17.70
N PHE A 583 24.92 -10.29 -18.88
CA PHE A 583 24.04 -11.23 -19.58
C PHE A 583 24.39 -11.30 -21.05
N GLU A 584 24.17 -12.46 -21.68
CA GLU A 584 24.66 -12.76 -23.01
C GLU A 584 23.58 -13.32 -23.93
N TYR A 585 23.73 -13.01 -25.19
CA TYR A 585 22.94 -13.59 -26.29
C TYR A 585 23.86 -14.22 -27.32
N THR A 586 23.59 -15.48 -27.67
CA THR A 586 24.25 -16.20 -28.74
C THR A 586 23.27 -16.40 -29.90
N PHE A 587 23.63 -15.97 -31.09
CA PHE A 587 22.79 -16.06 -32.28
C PHE A 587 23.64 -16.16 -33.58
N ASP A 588 23.00 -16.57 -34.67
CA ASP A 588 23.61 -16.60 -35.98
C ASP A 588 23.21 -15.37 -36.80
N ALA A 589 24.21 -14.63 -37.32
CA ALA A 589 23.96 -13.53 -38.25
C ALA A 589 24.03 -14.05 -39.70
N PRO A 590 23.09 -13.66 -40.57
CA PRO A 590 23.03 -14.16 -41.95
C PRO A 590 24.20 -13.71 -42.81
N LYS A 591 24.79 -12.55 -42.49
CA LYS A 591 25.94 -11.95 -43.20
C LYS A 591 26.87 -11.26 -42.22
N ALA A 592 28.17 -11.24 -42.55
CA ALA A 592 29.13 -10.38 -41.87
C ALA A 592 28.89 -8.91 -42.28
N GLY A 593 29.14 -7.99 -41.37
CA GLY A 593 29.02 -6.54 -41.63
C GLY A 593 28.68 -5.72 -40.40
N THR A 594 28.44 -4.44 -40.63
CA THR A 594 27.98 -3.52 -39.60
C THR A 594 26.46 -3.63 -39.46
N TYR A 595 26.01 -3.74 -38.21
CA TYR A 595 24.60 -3.72 -37.84
C TYR A 595 24.33 -2.59 -36.87
N THR A 596 23.19 -1.93 -36.97
CA THR A 596 22.73 -1.02 -35.94
C THR A 596 21.87 -1.78 -34.93
N LEU A 597 22.20 -1.68 -33.65
CA LEU A 597 21.41 -2.24 -32.55
C LEU A 597 20.53 -1.17 -31.92
N THR A 598 19.27 -1.50 -31.72
CA THR A 598 18.34 -0.76 -30.83
C THR A 598 17.79 -1.72 -29.78
N ALA A 599 17.42 -1.18 -28.60
CA ALA A 599 16.77 -1.92 -27.55
C ALA A 599 15.43 -1.25 -27.19
N ARG A 600 14.38 -2.04 -26.98
CA ARG A 600 13.11 -1.56 -26.45
C ARG A 600 13.12 -1.65 -24.93
N VAL A 601 13.07 -0.51 -24.25
CA VAL A 601 13.37 -0.41 -22.83
C VAL A 601 12.35 0.42 -22.03
N VAL A 602 12.32 0.18 -20.72
CA VAL A 602 11.66 1.02 -19.73
C VAL A 602 12.70 1.46 -18.70
N THR A 603 12.85 2.78 -18.52
CA THR A 603 13.83 3.36 -17.61
C THR A 603 13.16 4.45 -16.74
N PRO A 604 12.80 4.14 -15.48
CA PRO A 604 12.19 5.13 -14.57
C PRO A 604 13.21 6.13 -14.02
N SER A 605 14.51 5.99 -14.36
CA SER A 605 15.62 6.85 -13.96
C SER A 605 16.46 7.26 -15.14
N TRP A 606 17.05 8.47 -15.07
CA TRP A 606 17.90 9.01 -16.13
C TRP A 606 19.37 8.60 -16.01
N LYS A 607 20.19 8.94 -17.03
CA LYS A 607 21.63 8.63 -17.08
C LYS A 607 21.91 7.15 -16.85
N GLN A 608 21.13 6.32 -17.49
CA GLN A 608 21.33 4.88 -17.45
C GLN A 608 21.99 4.41 -18.76
N HIS A 609 22.87 3.43 -18.65
CA HIS A 609 23.68 2.94 -19.74
C HIS A 609 23.65 1.41 -19.79
N LEU A 610 23.88 0.89 -20.98
CA LEU A 610 24.06 -0.53 -21.25
C LEU A 610 25.32 -0.66 -22.13
N PHE A 611 26.32 -1.39 -21.68
CA PHE A 611 27.57 -1.59 -22.40
C PHE A 611 27.57 -2.95 -23.10
N ILE A 612 28.01 -2.98 -24.35
CA ILE A 612 27.97 -4.16 -25.18
C ILE A 612 29.40 -4.53 -25.64
N SER A 613 29.80 -5.77 -25.37
CA SER A 613 30.95 -6.42 -26.00
C SER A 613 30.46 -7.39 -27.08
N ALA A 614 30.93 -7.25 -28.29
CA ALA A 614 30.63 -8.17 -29.39
C ALA A 614 31.81 -9.19 -29.57
N ASN A 615 31.49 -10.48 -29.51
CA ASN A 615 32.45 -11.58 -29.74
C ASN A 615 33.71 -11.50 -28.86
N GLY A 616 33.58 -11.06 -27.61
CA GLY A 616 34.68 -10.94 -26.66
C GLY A 616 35.63 -9.76 -26.92
N SER A 617 35.19 -8.74 -27.70
CA SER A 617 35.92 -7.49 -27.88
C SER A 617 36.18 -6.81 -26.54
N LYS A 618 37.37 -6.27 -26.35
CA LYS A 618 37.69 -5.41 -25.18
C LYS A 618 37.12 -3.99 -25.31
N GLU A 619 36.78 -3.59 -26.52
CA GLU A 619 36.13 -2.32 -26.80
C GLU A 619 34.62 -2.46 -26.52
N LEU A 620 34.09 -1.65 -25.61
CA LEU A 620 32.70 -1.66 -25.25
C LEU A 620 31.94 -0.57 -26.02
N VAL A 621 30.80 -0.94 -26.57
CA VAL A 621 29.87 0.01 -27.19
C VAL A 621 28.90 0.48 -26.12
N ASP A 622 28.84 1.81 -25.89
CA ASP A 622 27.93 2.43 -24.91
C ASP A 622 26.58 2.72 -25.56
N VAL A 623 25.53 2.15 -25.00
CA VAL A 623 24.14 2.44 -25.34
C VAL A 623 23.56 3.32 -24.24
N ALA A 624 23.45 4.61 -24.50
CA ALA A 624 22.72 5.52 -23.61
C ALA A 624 21.22 5.19 -23.64
N LEU A 625 20.65 4.90 -22.47
CA LEU A 625 19.25 4.57 -22.35
C LEU A 625 18.38 5.81 -22.23
N PRO A 626 17.28 5.93 -22.98
CA PRO A 626 16.35 7.05 -22.86
C PRO A 626 15.73 7.08 -21.46
N TYR A 627 15.48 8.26 -20.91
CA TYR A 627 14.66 8.42 -19.72
C TYR A 627 13.18 8.36 -20.13
N THR A 628 12.52 7.25 -19.90
CA THR A 628 11.17 6.99 -20.40
C THR A 628 10.07 7.30 -19.38
N ILE A 629 10.42 7.70 -18.18
CA ILE A 629 9.48 7.90 -17.04
C ILE A 629 8.62 6.65 -16.78
N GLY A 630 9.13 5.47 -17.10
CA GLY A 630 8.39 4.21 -16.95
C GLY A 630 7.54 3.79 -18.15
N MET A 631 7.61 4.51 -19.28
CA MET A 631 6.97 4.09 -20.54
C MET A 631 7.94 3.25 -21.39
N TRP A 632 7.41 2.48 -22.32
CA TRP A 632 8.23 1.78 -23.31
C TRP A 632 8.74 2.77 -24.36
N ASP A 633 10.06 2.73 -24.62
CA ASP A 633 10.70 3.53 -25.67
C ASP A 633 11.86 2.73 -26.29
N THR A 634 12.43 3.24 -27.37
CA THR A 634 13.53 2.62 -28.11
C THR A 634 14.80 3.44 -27.98
N THR A 635 15.94 2.79 -27.74
CA THR A 635 17.24 3.44 -27.67
C THR A 635 17.65 4.04 -29.00
N THR A 636 18.52 5.05 -28.98
CA THR A 636 19.25 5.49 -30.17
C THR A 636 20.04 4.31 -30.75
N PRO A 637 20.07 4.12 -32.10
CA PRO A 637 20.85 3.07 -32.73
C PRO A 637 22.35 3.23 -32.44
N VAL A 638 23.03 2.08 -32.16
CA VAL A 638 24.49 2.00 -32.06
C VAL A 638 25.01 0.95 -33.04
N GLU A 639 26.20 1.18 -33.58
CA GLU A 639 26.79 0.28 -34.56
C GLU A 639 27.59 -0.83 -33.88
N LEU A 640 27.44 -2.07 -34.40
CA LEU A 640 28.17 -3.27 -33.99
C LEU A 640 28.68 -4.03 -35.23
N ALA A 641 29.90 -4.50 -35.17
CA ALA A 641 30.44 -5.39 -36.20
C ALA A 641 30.09 -6.85 -35.87
N LEU A 642 29.42 -7.55 -36.79
CA LEU A 642 29.05 -8.95 -36.65
C LEU A 642 29.78 -9.79 -37.72
N VAL A 643 30.10 -11.03 -37.36
CA VAL A 643 30.61 -12.04 -38.33
C VAL A 643 29.45 -12.85 -38.88
N GLN A 644 29.61 -13.45 -40.05
CA GLN A 644 28.62 -14.39 -40.56
C GLN A 644 28.60 -15.65 -39.69
N GLY A 645 27.41 -16.15 -39.36
CA GLY A 645 27.23 -17.28 -38.46
C GLY A 645 27.20 -16.82 -36.99
N LYS A 646 27.80 -17.61 -36.11
CA LYS A 646 27.69 -17.46 -34.66
C LYS A 646 28.30 -16.16 -34.14
N ASN A 647 27.51 -15.40 -33.40
CA ASN A 647 27.95 -14.22 -32.66
C ASN A 647 27.51 -14.32 -31.17
N VAL A 648 28.26 -13.67 -30.30
CA VAL A 648 27.96 -13.53 -28.89
C VAL A 648 27.97 -12.03 -28.53
N LEU A 649 26.87 -11.53 -28.03
CA LEU A 649 26.80 -10.18 -27.43
C LEU A 649 26.72 -10.30 -25.93
N THR A 650 27.70 -9.74 -25.23
CA THR A 650 27.73 -9.65 -23.76
C THR A 650 27.34 -8.25 -23.32
N PHE A 651 26.33 -8.15 -22.48
CA PHE A 651 25.81 -6.89 -21.95
C PHE A 651 26.23 -6.72 -20.51
N SER A 652 26.66 -5.52 -20.14
CA SER A 652 27.00 -5.14 -18.76
C SER A 652 26.45 -3.75 -18.41
N ARG A 653 26.40 -3.47 -17.10
CA ARG A 653 25.88 -2.20 -16.57
C ARG A 653 26.74 -1.63 -15.44
N GLU A 654 28.04 -1.88 -15.47
CA GLU A 654 28.97 -1.38 -14.45
C GLU A 654 29.26 0.11 -14.67
N HIS A 655 28.54 0.97 -13.99
CA HIS A 655 28.76 2.42 -13.91
C HIS A 655 28.19 2.99 -12.61
N GLU A 656 28.44 4.28 -12.33
CA GLU A 656 27.88 4.94 -11.17
C GLU A 656 26.33 5.02 -11.23
N ASN A 657 25.68 4.79 -10.11
CA ASN A 657 24.23 4.93 -9.94
C ASN A 657 23.36 4.04 -10.83
N VAL A 658 23.74 2.79 -11.04
CA VAL A 658 22.90 1.81 -11.73
C VAL A 658 21.53 1.68 -11.05
N LYS A 659 20.48 1.95 -11.83
CA LYS A 659 19.07 1.79 -11.44
C LYS A 659 18.45 0.60 -12.17
N GLY A 660 17.28 0.15 -11.72
CA GLY A 660 16.53 -0.87 -12.43
C GLY A 660 16.13 -0.42 -13.84
N ILE A 661 16.09 -1.36 -14.76
CA ILE A 661 15.54 -1.19 -16.11
C ILE A 661 14.79 -2.44 -16.53
N SER A 662 13.85 -2.31 -17.45
CA SER A 662 13.24 -3.46 -18.12
C SER A 662 13.52 -3.40 -19.62
N ILE A 663 13.79 -4.55 -20.20
CA ILE A 663 14.13 -4.73 -21.62
C ILE A 663 13.17 -5.76 -22.21
N ARG A 664 12.59 -5.44 -23.36
CA ARG A 664 11.69 -6.35 -24.06
C ARG A 664 12.39 -7.16 -25.13
N ASP A 665 13.13 -6.46 -25.98
CA ASP A 665 13.84 -7.03 -27.12
C ASP A 665 14.98 -6.13 -27.58
N PHE A 666 15.85 -6.71 -28.41
CA PHE A 666 16.87 -6.02 -29.21
C PHE A 666 16.59 -6.24 -30.67
N THR A 667 16.83 -5.23 -31.48
CA THR A 667 16.75 -5.33 -32.95
C THR A 667 18.08 -4.93 -33.55
N LEU A 668 18.64 -5.82 -34.38
CA LEU A 668 19.86 -5.62 -35.14
C LEU A 668 19.50 -5.49 -36.62
N THR A 669 19.75 -4.31 -37.19
CA THR A 669 19.45 -4.02 -38.61
C THR A 669 20.75 -3.86 -39.38
N PRO A 670 20.96 -4.61 -40.49
CA PRO A 670 22.20 -4.48 -41.29
C PRO A 670 22.30 -3.08 -41.89
N VAL A 671 23.49 -2.47 -41.76
CA VAL A 671 23.80 -1.20 -42.42
C VAL A 671 24.05 -1.49 -43.89
N LYS A 672 23.36 -0.79 -44.78
CA LYS A 672 23.46 -1.00 -46.24
C LYS A 672 24.76 -0.45 -46.82
#